data_e850f2542dcbde60292b5a2ac517236e
#
_entry.id   e850f2542dcbde60292b5a2ac517236e
#
_cell.length_a   1.000
_cell.length_b   1.000
_cell.length_c   1.000
_cell.angle_alpha   90.00
_cell.angle_beta   90.00
_cell.angle_gamma   90.00
#
_symmetry.space_group_name_H-M   'P 1'
#
loop_
_entity.id
_entity.type
_entity.pdbx_description
1 polymer ?
#
loop_
_entity_poly.entity_id
_entity_poly.type
_entity_poly.pdbx_seq_one_letter_code
_entity_poly.pdbx_strand_id
1 'polypeptide(L)'
;MIQTRRDFLKASGALIVSFSAASFMPLRVDGQGPFATHPSHIDPHKLDSWLAVAADGTVTAYTGKCDFGQGMLTAQTQLVAEELCVDISRVKLVQCDTDITPDQGTTSGSQSTSTNFNEQSLALAAATAREALLGMAAAKLAEPAADLTLANGTIAGKSGRHTTYAELLAGKHFDLPLNPSVKRRGVAQWTVLGKPVPSLDRPALMTGRFEFVQNVRIDGMLHGRVVRPPQMGATIAGVDEHSITDVNGVVKIVVRNNFVGVVAETQYQAVQAARQLKVRWNPGSELPAQKDFFDYLKHQPSHDSLSVDSGNVESQLRGASSVLRATYTYPYQMHGSVGTSCAVADVKPDRATVWSATQSVYPTRSCLSQILKLPLDSVRVIFVRGSGCYGLNGADAVSFDAAVLSQAVGRPVRLQFSRQDEMMWENCGAACVIEQRAALASDGHISTWDREDWVTSLGSRPGYDRPGNVISGMLLGYDPEPLEPGPAKPPKGEFRNRSNTVPSYFAGCVGDKCGGNGSIRSERSLTHTVRSLFFTGPLRSPLRIQNTFANECFMDELCAHAKADPVAFRILHLRDPRLIAVVKAAADAAQWDARPSPRPKNVRNRVLSGRGIACVDYEGGNGYAALVAHLDVNLDTGVVHPTRFVVAMDCGPISNPDGLKNQTEGGILQAVSRSLVEEVTWDNRHITSVDWETYKSLYLDYDMPAVECVFVTPEGVPALGAGETSITVTPAAIGNAIFDATGARLRTAPFIPQRVLDALRSASGAGATRLA
;
A
#
# COMPACT_ATOMS: atom_id res chain seq x y z
N MET A 1 -3.47 22.19 47.28
CA MET A 1 -4.39 21.06 47.01
C MET A 1 -4.10 20.59 45.60
N ILE A 2 -3.49 19.45 45.46
CA ILE A 2 -3.18 18.85 44.13
C ILE A 2 -4.47 18.19 43.64
N GLN A 3 -5.16 18.84 42.69
CA GLN A 3 -6.29 18.23 42.01
C GLN A 3 -5.80 17.04 41.18
N THR A 4 -6.38 15.89 41.40
CA THR A 4 -6.08 14.71 40.61
C THR A 4 -6.74 14.83 39.21
N ARG A 5 -6.20 14.15 38.21
CA ARG A 5 -6.80 14.03 36.85
C ARG A 5 -8.29 13.66 36.92
N ARG A 6 -8.67 12.89 37.93
CA ARG A 6 -10.04 12.43 38.16
C ARG A 6 -10.96 13.57 38.62
N ASP A 7 -10.43 14.50 39.41
CA ASP A 7 -11.19 15.65 39.92
C ASP A 7 -11.35 16.73 38.83
N PHE A 8 -10.36 16.90 37.96
CA PHE A 8 -10.43 17.74 36.77
C PHE A 8 -11.52 17.28 35.80
N LEU A 9 -11.60 15.96 35.54
CA LEU A 9 -12.61 15.36 34.64
C LEU A 9 -14.03 15.46 35.23
N LYS A 10 -14.18 15.42 36.55
CA LYS A 10 -15.48 15.62 37.20
C LYS A 10 -15.95 17.06 37.17
N ALA A 11 -15.03 18.02 37.27
CA ALA A 11 -15.34 19.45 37.27
C ALA A 11 -15.69 19.99 35.86
N SER A 12 -15.27 19.31 34.78
CA SER A 12 -15.50 19.74 33.41
C SER A 12 -16.85 19.31 32.82
N GLY A 13 -17.74 18.69 33.60
CA GLY A 13 -19.04 18.23 33.10
C GLY A 13 -18.97 17.19 31.97
N ALA A 14 -17.82 16.55 31.79
CA ALA A 14 -17.66 15.48 30.81
C ALA A 14 -18.50 14.28 31.24
N LEU A 15 -19.53 13.99 30.48
CA LEU A 15 -20.30 12.75 30.60
C LEU A 15 -19.33 11.60 30.38
N ILE A 16 -18.93 10.90 31.44
CA ILE A 16 -18.19 9.65 31.32
C ILE A 16 -19.21 8.64 30.82
N VAL A 17 -19.34 8.53 29.50
CA VAL A 17 -19.99 7.39 28.89
C VAL A 17 -19.00 6.22 29.04
N SER A 18 -19.22 5.39 30.04
CA SER A 18 -18.57 4.10 30.12
C SER A 18 -19.08 3.26 28.94
N PHE A 19 -18.36 3.26 27.84
CA PHE A 19 -18.57 2.25 26.82
C PHE A 19 -18.17 0.91 27.42
N SER A 20 -19.15 0.08 27.68
CA SER A 20 -18.92 -1.34 27.92
C SER A 20 -18.23 -1.90 26.66
N ALA A 21 -17.30 -2.84 26.79
CA ALA A 21 -16.68 -3.55 25.69
C ALA A 21 -17.68 -4.20 24.71
N ALA A 22 -18.95 -4.26 25.09
CA ALA A 22 -20.11 -4.64 24.26
C ALA A 22 -20.37 -3.67 23.07
N SER A 23 -19.85 -2.43 23.08
CA SER A 23 -20.01 -1.48 21.95
C SER A 23 -18.98 -1.66 20.84
N PHE A 24 -17.95 -2.48 21.07
CA PHE A 24 -16.86 -2.81 20.13
C PHE A 24 -16.73 -4.29 19.83
N MET A 25 -17.55 -5.12 20.38
CA MET A 25 -17.82 -6.34 19.64
C MET A 25 -18.43 -5.85 18.33
N PRO A 26 -17.86 -6.24 17.13
CA PRO A 26 -18.64 -6.16 15.92
C PRO A 26 -19.97 -6.73 16.33
N LEU A 27 -21.03 -5.98 16.16
CA LEU A 27 -22.35 -6.34 16.64
C LEU A 27 -22.44 -7.86 16.59
N ARG A 28 -22.41 -8.53 17.76
CA ARG A 28 -23.09 -9.80 17.82
C ARG A 28 -24.47 -9.42 17.38
N VAL A 29 -24.75 -9.71 16.15
CA VAL A 29 -26.11 -9.74 15.67
C VAL A 29 -26.68 -10.91 16.43
N ASP A 30 -27.15 -10.63 17.65
CA ASP A 30 -27.78 -11.62 18.48
C ASP A 30 -28.94 -12.18 17.67
N GLY A 31 -28.71 -13.35 17.06
CA GLY A 31 -29.70 -14.28 16.52
C GLY A 31 -30.73 -13.78 15.50
N GLN A 32 -30.71 -12.50 15.09
CA GLN A 32 -31.71 -11.89 14.20
C GLN A 32 -31.12 -11.06 13.05
N GLY A 33 -29.80 -11.07 12.88
CA GLY A 33 -29.14 -10.50 11.69
C GLY A 33 -29.05 -11.53 10.56
N PRO A 34 -28.73 -11.08 9.33
CA PRO A 34 -28.63 -11.96 8.16
C PRO A 34 -27.63 -13.12 8.34
N PHE A 35 -26.76 -13.06 9.32
CA PHE A 35 -25.71 -14.04 9.62
C PHE A 35 -25.95 -14.78 10.94
N ALA A 36 -27.17 -15.13 11.27
CA ALA A 36 -27.48 -16.09 12.34
C ALA A 36 -26.86 -17.48 12.07
N THR A 37 -26.20 -17.66 10.93
CA THR A 37 -25.57 -18.90 10.48
C THR A 37 -24.06 -18.81 10.63
N HIS A 38 -23.43 -19.94 10.91
CA HIS A 38 -22.00 -20.15 11.11
C HIS A 38 -21.17 -19.59 9.92
N PRO A 39 -19.95 -19.03 10.14
CA PRO A 39 -19.10 -18.42 9.11
C PRO A 39 -18.75 -19.33 7.93
N SER A 40 -18.79 -20.64 8.10
CA SER A 40 -18.60 -21.61 7.01
C SER A 40 -19.66 -21.53 5.90
N HIS A 41 -20.68 -20.67 6.05
CA HIS A 41 -21.80 -20.54 5.13
C HIS A 41 -21.88 -19.19 4.41
N ILE A 42 -20.86 -18.33 4.51
CA ILE A 42 -20.82 -17.09 3.72
C ILE A 42 -20.60 -17.46 2.26
N ASP A 43 -21.62 -17.27 1.45
CA ASP A 43 -21.56 -17.47 0.01
C ASP A 43 -21.47 -16.11 -0.70
N PRO A 44 -20.31 -15.74 -1.29
CA PRO A 44 -20.15 -14.47 -1.96
C PRO A 44 -21.05 -14.30 -3.20
N HIS A 45 -21.72 -15.36 -3.66
CA HIS A 45 -22.69 -15.30 -4.76
C HIS A 45 -24.10 -14.96 -4.30
N LYS A 46 -24.35 -14.91 -2.99
CA LYS A 46 -25.63 -14.56 -2.41
C LYS A 46 -25.66 -13.12 -1.89
N LEU A 47 -26.78 -12.45 -2.08
CA LEU A 47 -26.97 -11.05 -1.73
C LEU A 47 -26.89 -10.79 -0.22
N ASP A 48 -27.42 -11.69 0.59
CA ASP A 48 -27.41 -11.59 2.06
C ASP A 48 -26.00 -11.65 2.67
N SER A 49 -25.01 -12.17 1.91
CA SER A 49 -23.59 -12.11 2.31
C SER A 49 -22.98 -10.71 2.21
N TRP A 50 -23.65 -9.79 1.54
CA TRP A 50 -23.18 -8.43 1.29
C TRP A 50 -24.00 -7.35 1.95
N LEU A 51 -25.31 -7.55 2.10
CA LEU A 51 -26.22 -6.50 2.54
C LEU A 51 -27.34 -7.03 3.43
N ALA A 52 -27.66 -6.24 4.44
CA ALA A 52 -28.82 -6.42 5.29
C ALA A 52 -29.55 -5.09 5.51
N VAL A 53 -30.86 -5.13 5.67
CA VAL A 53 -31.69 -3.96 6.02
C VAL A 53 -32.42 -4.26 7.33
N ALA A 54 -32.17 -3.44 8.34
CA ALA A 54 -32.81 -3.55 9.62
C ALA A 54 -34.26 -2.98 9.63
N ALA A 55 -35.01 -3.30 10.67
CA ALA A 55 -36.39 -2.82 10.81
C ALA A 55 -36.53 -1.29 10.90
N ASP A 56 -35.49 -0.57 11.31
CA ASP A 56 -35.42 0.89 11.32
C ASP A 56 -35.00 1.48 9.95
N GLY A 57 -34.78 0.63 8.96
CA GLY A 57 -34.31 1.01 7.63
C GLY A 57 -32.80 1.28 7.53
N THR A 58 -32.03 0.98 8.57
CA THR A 58 -30.55 0.99 8.50
C THR A 58 -30.06 -0.10 7.56
N VAL A 59 -29.17 0.24 6.66
CA VAL A 59 -28.50 -0.69 5.76
C VAL A 59 -27.14 -1.06 6.34
N THR A 60 -26.91 -2.36 6.57
CA THR A 60 -25.57 -2.85 6.91
C THR A 60 -24.97 -3.49 5.66
N ALA A 61 -23.78 -3.02 5.27
CA ALA A 61 -23.03 -3.57 4.16
C ALA A 61 -21.77 -4.28 4.68
N TYR A 62 -21.42 -5.40 4.07
CA TYR A 62 -20.31 -6.26 4.47
C TYR A 62 -19.29 -6.33 3.34
N THR A 63 -18.02 -6.16 3.65
CA THR A 63 -16.95 -6.16 2.66
C THR A 63 -15.66 -6.78 3.20
N GLY A 64 -14.99 -7.56 2.36
CA GLY A 64 -13.65 -8.10 2.65
C GLY A 64 -12.52 -7.11 2.33
N LYS A 65 -12.83 -5.81 2.17
CA LYS A 65 -11.85 -4.75 1.96
C LYS A 65 -11.91 -3.73 3.10
N CYS A 66 -10.76 -3.41 3.68
CA CYS A 66 -10.65 -2.60 4.89
C CYS A 66 -9.99 -1.23 4.67
N ASP A 67 -10.23 -0.32 5.61
CA ASP A 67 -9.71 1.04 5.62
C ASP A 67 -8.56 1.17 6.62
N PHE A 68 -7.35 1.47 6.13
CA PHE A 68 -6.16 1.79 6.97
C PHE A 68 -5.91 3.30 7.09
N GLY A 69 -6.82 4.15 6.57
CA GLY A 69 -6.66 5.59 6.43
C GLY A 69 -6.65 6.07 4.98
N GLN A 70 -6.85 5.16 4.00
CA GLN A 70 -6.92 5.52 2.58
C GLN A 70 -8.32 6.00 2.14
N GLY A 71 -9.33 6.02 3.04
CA GLY A 71 -10.66 6.55 2.76
C GLY A 71 -11.64 5.53 2.18
N MET A 72 -11.31 4.24 2.18
CA MET A 72 -12.18 3.17 1.67
C MET A 72 -13.51 3.05 2.45
N LEU A 73 -13.50 3.31 3.75
CA LEU A 73 -14.73 3.33 4.56
C LEU A 73 -15.75 4.29 3.95
N THR A 74 -15.34 5.54 3.73
CA THR A 74 -16.22 6.57 3.19
C THR A 74 -16.64 6.26 1.76
N ALA A 75 -15.70 5.88 0.89
CA ALA A 75 -15.98 5.60 -0.51
C ALA A 75 -16.92 4.41 -0.71
N GLN A 76 -16.74 3.32 0.04
CA GLN A 76 -17.63 2.16 -0.03
C GLN A 76 -19.02 2.47 0.56
N THR A 77 -19.10 3.28 1.61
CA THR A 77 -20.38 3.75 2.17
C THR A 77 -21.12 4.62 1.15
N GLN A 78 -20.42 5.53 0.46
CA GLN A 78 -21.01 6.31 -0.65
C GLN A 78 -21.54 5.40 -1.77
N LEU A 79 -20.80 4.35 -2.13
CA LEU A 79 -21.18 3.41 -3.17
C LEU A 79 -22.51 2.72 -2.84
N VAL A 80 -22.66 2.20 -1.63
CA VAL A 80 -23.88 1.54 -1.17
C VAL A 80 -25.05 2.55 -1.08
N ALA A 81 -24.79 3.72 -0.52
CA ALA A 81 -25.80 4.80 -0.41
C ALA A 81 -26.31 5.24 -1.79
N GLU A 82 -25.41 5.39 -2.77
CA GLU A 82 -25.76 5.73 -4.14
C GLU A 82 -26.67 4.67 -4.79
N GLU A 83 -26.22 3.41 -4.80
CA GLU A 83 -26.95 2.35 -5.46
C GLU A 83 -28.33 2.11 -4.83
N LEU A 84 -28.44 2.23 -3.50
CA LEU A 84 -29.70 2.04 -2.77
C LEU A 84 -30.53 3.34 -2.64
N CYS A 85 -30.07 4.47 -3.16
CA CYS A 85 -30.75 5.76 -3.04
C CYS A 85 -31.12 6.11 -1.59
N VAL A 86 -30.20 5.90 -0.64
CA VAL A 86 -30.39 6.23 0.79
C VAL A 86 -29.40 7.29 1.23
N ASP A 87 -29.74 8.01 2.31
CA ASP A 87 -28.78 8.90 2.95
C ASP A 87 -27.57 8.12 3.47
N ILE A 88 -26.36 8.69 3.34
CA ILE A 88 -25.11 8.03 3.73
C ILE A 88 -25.09 7.66 5.22
N SER A 89 -25.77 8.43 6.07
CA SER A 89 -25.87 8.18 7.52
C SER A 89 -26.68 6.92 7.86
N ARG A 90 -27.47 6.40 6.92
CA ARG A 90 -28.22 5.15 7.06
C ARG A 90 -27.42 3.90 6.72
N VAL A 91 -26.22 4.05 6.20
CA VAL A 91 -25.36 2.91 5.81
C VAL A 91 -24.28 2.69 6.88
N LYS A 92 -24.23 1.47 7.40
CA LYS A 92 -23.16 0.95 8.27
C LYS A 92 -22.30 -0.01 7.46
N LEU A 93 -20.99 0.12 7.54
CA LEU A 93 -20.05 -0.77 6.84
C LEU A 93 -19.31 -1.64 7.83
N VAL A 94 -19.39 -2.95 7.65
CA VAL A 94 -18.57 -3.96 8.36
C VAL A 94 -17.46 -4.40 7.43
N GLN A 95 -16.22 -4.27 7.90
CA GLN A 95 -15.03 -4.51 7.08
C GLN A 95 -14.20 -5.67 7.64
N CYS A 96 -13.84 -6.62 6.78
CA CYS A 96 -12.81 -7.62 7.02
C CYS A 96 -12.93 -8.33 8.38
N ASP A 97 -14.01 -9.04 8.58
CA ASP A 97 -14.19 -10.01 9.66
C ASP A 97 -14.43 -11.38 9.02
N THR A 98 -13.52 -12.33 9.22
CA THR A 98 -13.52 -13.61 8.51
C THR A 98 -14.76 -14.47 8.78
N ASP A 99 -15.52 -14.15 9.83
CA ASP A 99 -16.74 -14.89 10.18
C ASP A 99 -18.01 -14.30 9.56
N ILE A 100 -17.99 -13.03 9.14
CA ILE A 100 -19.21 -12.33 8.71
C ILE A 100 -19.06 -11.50 7.44
N THR A 101 -17.87 -11.39 6.86
CA THR A 101 -17.67 -10.67 5.58
C THR A 101 -17.20 -11.61 4.48
N PRO A 102 -17.59 -11.36 3.21
CA PRO A 102 -17.11 -12.16 2.09
C PRO A 102 -15.58 -12.08 1.94
N ASP A 103 -14.95 -13.21 1.61
CA ASP A 103 -13.52 -13.23 1.30
C ASP A 103 -13.25 -12.53 -0.04
N GLN A 104 -12.59 -11.39 0.03
CA GLN A 104 -12.13 -10.63 -1.14
C GLN A 104 -10.60 -10.59 -1.21
N GLY A 105 -9.92 -11.49 -0.48
CA GLY A 105 -8.46 -11.56 -0.40
C GLY A 105 -7.85 -10.33 0.29
N THR A 106 -6.61 -10.05 -0.05
CA THR A 106 -5.86 -8.92 0.52
C THR A 106 -6.41 -7.57 0.04
N THR A 107 -6.51 -6.60 0.93
CA THR A 107 -6.79 -5.20 0.56
C THR A 107 -5.52 -4.56 0.03
N SER A 108 -5.51 -4.11 -1.23
CA SER A 108 -4.41 -3.33 -1.80
C SER A 108 -4.76 -1.84 -1.89
N GLY A 109 -3.75 -0.98 -1.95
CA GLY A 109 -3.94 0.47 -2.05
C GLY A 109 -4.57 0.92 -3.38
N SER A 110 -4.41 0.13 -4.44
CA SER A 110 -4.92 0.44 -5.77
C SER A 110 -6.02 -0.50 -6.25
N GLN A 111 -5.80 -1.80 -6.25
CA GLN A 111 -6.74 -2.78 -6.83
C GLN A 111 -8.06 -2.88 -6.06
N SER A 112 -8.10 -2.60 -4.77
CA SER A 112 -9.30 -2.79 -3.95
C SER A 112 -10.40 -1.80 -4.25
N THR A 113 -10.07 -0.58 -4.70
CA THR A 113 -11.07 0.38 -5.16
C THR A 113 -11.80 -0.15 -6.39
N SER A 114 -11.07 -0.52 -7.42
CA SER A 114 -11.65 -1.05 -8.65
C SER A 114 -12.44 -2.34 -8.42
N THR A 115 -11.98 -3.22 -7.50
CA THR A 115 -12.71 -4.44 -7.15
C THR A 115 -14.12 -4.16 -6.62
N ASN A 116 -14.26 -3.18 -5.71
CA ASN A 116 -15.57 -2.86 -5.12
C ASN A 116 -16.44 -1.93 -5.98
N PHE A 117 -15.83 -1.11 -6.82
CA PHE A 117 -16.54 -0.15 -7.69
C PHE A 117 -16.85 -0.67 -9.09
N ASN A 118 -16.20 -1.71 -9.55
CA ASN A 118 -16.54 -2.41 -10.78
C ASN A 118 -17.53 -3.56 -10.51
N GLU A 119 -17.94 -4.27 -11.51
CA GLU A 119 -19.18 -5.07 -11.55
C GLU A 119 -19.20 -6.37 -10.69
N GLN A 120 -18.22 -6.67 -9.85
CA GLN A 120 -18.07 -8.02 -9.32
C GLN A 120 -18.12 -8.16 -7.79
N SER A 121 -18.54 -7.19 -7.04
CA SER A 121 -18.50 -7.23 -5.57
C SER A 121 -19.60 -6.38 -4.93
N LEU A 122 -19.23 -5.47 -4.04
CA LEU A 122 -20.15 -4.63 -3.26
C LEU A 122 -21.09 -3.80 -4.16
N ALA A 123 -20.59 -3.28 -5.28
CA ALA A 123 -21.40 -2.54 -6.24
C ALA A 123 -22.49 -3.39 -6.90
N LEU A 124 -22.12 -4.61 -7.32
CA LEU A 124 -23.07 -5.57 -7.87
C LEU A 124 -24.15 -5.97 -6.85
N ALA A 125 -23.73 -6.20 -5.61
CA ALA A 125 -24.64 -6.54 -4.53
C ALA A 125 -25.64 -5.39 -4.25
N ALA A 126 -25.16 -4.15 -4.15
CA ALA A 126 -26.00 -2.99 -3.89
C ALA A 126 -27.00 -2.73 -5.06
N ALA A 127 -26.55 -2.88 -6.30
CA ALA A 127 -27.43 -2.77 -7.46
C ALA A 127 -28.47 -3.92 -7.53
N THR A 128 -28.05 -5.16 -7.22
CA THR A 128 -28.98 -6.31 -7.13
C THR A 128 -30.03 -6.08 -6.06
N ALA A 129 -29.65 -5.57 -4.89
CA ALA A 129 -30.59 -5.24 -3.82
C ALA A 129 -31.60 -4.17 -4.26
N ARG A 130 -31.18 -3.13 -4.96
CA ARG A 130 -32.07 -2.10 -5.49
C ARG A 130 -33.10 -2.69 -6.45
N GLU A 131 -32.66 -3.52 -7.39
CA GLU A 131 -33.56 -4.18 -8.35
C GLU A 131 -34.58 -5.09 -7.64
N ALA A 132 -34.12 -5.88 -6.68
CA ALA A 132 -34.99 -6.77 -5.89
C ALA A 132 -36.02 -5.96 -5.10
N LEU A 133 -35.65 -4.90 -4.43
CA LEU A 133 -36.54 -4.01 -3.68
C LEU A 133 -37.57 -3.33 -4.58
N LEU A 134 -37.17 -2.88 -5.78
CA LEU A 134 -38.07 -2.35 -6.78
C LEU A 134 -39.12 -3.42 -7.25
N GLY A 135 -38.67 -4.66 -7.50
CA GLY A 135 -39.56 -5.77 -7.84
C GLY A 135 -40.56 -6.10 -6.74
N MET A 136 -40.11 -6.17 -5.48
CA MET A 136 -41.00 -6.39 -4.32
C MET A 136 -41.99 -5.23 -4.16
N ALA A 137 -41.56 -3.99 -4.35
CA ALA A 137 -42.45 -2.83 -4.26
C ALA A 137 -43.47 -2.80 -5.39
N ALA A 138 -43.08 -3.17 -6.62
CA ALA A 138 -43.99 -3.27 -7.77
C ALA A 138 -45.11 -4.25 -7.49
N ALA A 139 -44.81 -5.41 -6.92
CA ALA A 139 -45.82 -6.40 -6.52
C ALA A 139 -46.71 -5.87 -5.38
N LYS A 140 -46.14 -5.26 -4.34
CA LYS A 140 -46.88 -4.74 -3.17
C LYS A 140 -47.76 -3.55 -3.54
N LEU A 141 -47.29 -2.63 -4.38
CA LEU A 141 -48.02 -1.44 -4.80
C LEU A 141 -48.93 -1.68 -6.00
N ALA A 142 -48.83 -2.84 -6.66
CA ALA A 142 -49.49 -3.16 -7.91
C ALA A 142 -49.26 -2.09 -9.00
N GLU A 143 -48.00 -1.68 -9.16
CA GLU A 143 -47.56 -0.72 -10.18
C GLU A 143 -46.30 -1.25 -10.87
N PRO A 144 -46.06 -0.92 -12.16
CA PRO A 144 -44.86 -1.34 -12.86
C PRO A 144 -43.59 -0.79 -12.19
N ALA A 145 -42.53 -1.60 -12.08
CA ALA A 145 -41.27 -1.16 -11.46
C ALA A 145 -40.68 0.08 -12.13
N ALA A 146 -40.89 0.25 -13.45
CA ALA A 146 -40.43 1.42 -14.22
C ALA A 146 -41.11 2.74 -13.81
N ASP A 147 -42.26 2.66 -13.15
CA ASP A 147 -43.05 3.82 -12.70
C ASP A 147 -42.75 4.19 -11.23
N LEU A 148 -41.94 3.38 -10.56
CA LEU A 148 -41.56 3.61 -9.16
C LEU A 148 -40.36 4.55 -9.04
N THR A 149 -40.36 5.37 -8.00
CA THR A 149 -39.29 6.25 -7.62
C THR A 149 -38.71 5.86 -6.28
N LEU A 150 -37.36 5.91 -6.16
CA LEU A 150 -36.67 5.60 -4.92
C LEU A 150 -36.10 6.91 -4.34
N ALA A 151 -36.36 7.13 -3.06
CA ALA A 151 -35.78 8.23 -2.31
C ALA A 151 -35.64 7.87 -0.83
N ASN A 152 -34.44 7.93 -0.30
CA ASN A 152 -34.10 7.72 1.10
C ASN A 152 -34.74 6.48 1.76
N GLY A 153 -34.69 5.34 1.07
CA GLY A 153 -35.23 4.06 1.56
C GLY A 153 -36.76 3.91 1.45
N THR A 154 -37.42 4.85 0.76
CA THR A 154 -38.83 4.82 0.42
C THR A 154 -39.01 4.62 -1.07
N ILE A 155 -39.96 3.76 -1.46
CA ILE A 155 -40.34 3.55 -2.86
C ILE A 155 -41.78 4.04 -3.02
N ALA A 156 -41.98 4.97 -3.95
CA ALA A 156 -43.27 5.58 -4.21
C ALA A 156 -43.70 5.31 -5.67
N GLY A 157 -44.97 5.00 -5.84
CA GLY A 157 -45.61 4.85 -7.14
C GLY A 157 -46.28 6.13 -7.62
N LYS A 158 -46.62 6.19 -8.90
CA LYS A 158 -47.37 7.32 -9.52
C LYS A 158 -48.76 7.51 -8.91
N SER A 159 -49.36 6.51 -8.34
CA SER A 159 -50.64 6.60 -7.63
C SER A 159 -50.55 7.31 -6.27
N GLY A 160 -49.36 7.66 -5.80
CA GLY A 160 -49.11 8.20 -4.46
C GLY A 160 -48.96 7.13 -3.36
N ARG A 161 -49.18 5.83 -3.70
CA ARG A 161 -48.86 4.75 -2.76
C ARG A 161 -47.36 4.63 -2.58
N HIS A 162 -46.92 4.28 -1.39
CA HIS A 162 -45.51 4.10 -1.08
C HIS A 162 -45.28 2.91 -0.13
N THR A 163 -44.04 2.47 -0.06
CA THR A 163 -43.56 1.47 0.90
C THR A 163 -42.10 1.75 1.22
N THR A 164 -41.60 1.16 2.28
CA THR A 164 -40.20 1.31 2.70
C THR A 164 -39.42 -0.01 2.53
N TYR A 165 -38.08 0.07 2.50
CA TYR A 165 -37.22 -1.11 2.48
C TYR A 165 -37.47 -2.01 3.70
N ALA A 166 -37.64 -1.42 4.89
CA ALA A 166 -37.95 -2.14 6.11
C ALA A 166 -39.28 -2.89 6.02
N GLU A 167 -40.33 -2.27 5.47
CA GLU A 167 -41.64 -2.90 5.29
C GLU A 167 -41.63 -4.02 4.25
N LEU A 168 -40.81 -3.89 3.20
CA LEU A 168 -40.70 -4.92 2.14
C LEU A 168 -39.99 -6.16 2.66
N LEU A 169 -38.96 -6.01 3.44
CA LEU A 169 -38.18 -7.12 3.98
C LEU A 169 -38.79 -7.68 5.26
N ALA A 170 -39.48 -6.84 6.08
CA ALA A 170 -40.10 -7.23 7.34
C ALA A 170 -39.18 -8.09 8.24
N GLY A 171 -37.88 -7.73 8.31
CA GLY A 171 -36.88 -8.47 9.06
C GLY A 171 -36.38 -9.76 8.42
N LYS A 172 -36.75 -10.04 7.17
CA LYS A 172 -36.25 -11.19 6.41
C LYS A 172 -34.95 -10.85 5.67
N HIS A 173 -34.20 -11.91 5.35
CA HIS A 173 -33.00 -11.82 4.53
C HIS A 173 -33.31 -11.69 3.04
N PHE A 174 -32.33 -11.22 2.28
CA PHE A 174 -32.35 -11.32 0.82
C PHE A 174 -31.95 -12.74 0.40
N ASP A 175 -32.84 -13.67 0.38
CA ASP A 175 -32.55 -15.03 -0.13
C ASP A 175 -32.52 -15.05 -1.66
N LEU A 176 -31.54 -14.37 -2.24
CA LEU A 176 -31.37 -14.15 -3.67
C LEU A 176 -29.89 -14.28 -4.07
N PRO A 177 -29.62 -14.85 -5.26
CA PRO A 177 -28.27 -14.75 -5.85
C PRO A 177 -27.98 -13.32 -6.31
N LEU A 178 -26.69 -12.98 -6.45
CA LEU A 178 -26.30 -11.76 -7.13
C LEU A 178 -26.70 -11.83 -8.61
N ASN A 179 -27.23 -10.73 -9.15
CA ASN A 179 -27.59 -10.61 -10.56
C ASN A 179 -26.44 -10.00 -11.38
N PRO A 180 -25.66 -10.79 -12.15
CA PRO A 180 -24.54 -10.26 -12.93
C PRO A 180 -24.96 -9.33 -14.08
N SER A 181 -26.25 -9.32 -14.42
CA SER A 181 -26.80 -8.48 -15.50
C SER A 181 -27.46 -7.21 -15.00
N VAL A 182 -27.43 -6.94 -13.68
CA VAL A 182 -28.06 -5.74 -13.11
C VAL A 182 -27.35 -4.47 -13.60
N LYS A 183 -28.15 -3.47 -13.96
CA LYS A 183 -27.61 -2.15 -14.37
C LYS A 183 -27.36 -1.31 -13.13
N ARG A 184 -26.11 -0.85 -13.01
CA ARG A 184 -25.71 0.12 -12.00
C ARG A 184 -26.19 1.53 -12.38
N ARG A 185 -26.27 2.42 -11.39
CA ARG A 185 -26.50 3.83 -11.63
C ARG A 185 -25.30 4.42 -12.38
N GLY A 186 -25.55 5.06 -13.50
CA GLY A 186 -24.52 5.72 -14.32
C GLY A 186 -23.99 6.99 -13.64
N VAL A 187 -22.80 7.42 -14.01
CA VAL A 187 -22.13 8.64 -13.45
C VAL A 187 -23.04 9.88 -13.51
N ALA A 188 -23.81 10.04 -14.60
CA ALA A 188 -24.76 11.15 -14.76
C ALA A 188 -25.92 11.12 -13.75
N GLN A 189 -26.18 9.99 -13.11
CA GLN A 189 -27.25 9.80 -12.14
C GLN A 189 -26.76 9.92 -10.68
N TRP A 190 -25.44 10.09 -10.49
CA TRP A 190 -24.86 10.09 -9.15
C TRP A 190 -25.27 11.33 -8.36
N THR A 191 -25.69 11.07 -7.13
CA THR A 191 -26.09 12.10 -6.16
C THR A 191 -25.23 12.09 -4.91
N VAL A 192 -24.62 10.95 -4.59
CA VAL A 192 -23.72 10.72 -3.43
C VAL A 192 -22.30 10.44 -3.91
N LEU A 193 -22.12 9.54 -4.89
CA LEU A 193 -20.84 9.35 -5.56
C LEU A 193 -20.45 10.61 -6.33
N GLY A 194 -19.15 10.83 -6.50
CA GLY A 194 -18.62 12.01 -7.19
C GLY A 194 -18.72 13.31 -6.38
N LYS A 195 -19.26 13.26 -5.17
CA LYS A 195 -19.35 14.41 -4.27
C LYS A 195 -18.24 14.34 -3.20
N PRO A 196 -17.70 15.48 -2.79
CA PRO A 196 -16.76 15.55 -1.67
C PRO A 196 -17.49 15.24 -0.35
N VAL A 197 -17.20 14.07 0.20
CA VAL A 197 -17.71 13.66 1.51
C VAL A 197 -16.52 13.56 2.47
N PRO A 198 -16.53 14.31 3.58
CA PRO A 198 -15.50 14.18 4.61
C PRO A 198 -15.42 12.74 5.13
N SER A 199 -14.21 12.30 5.50
CA SER A 199 -14.01 10.97 6.07
C SER A 199 -14.97 10.73 7.23
N LEU A 200 -15.77 9.66 7.15
CA LEU A 200 -16.84 9.35 8.12
C LEU A 200 -16.31 9.09 9.54
N ASP A 201 -15.06 8.67 9.66
CA ASP A 201 -14.39 8.41 10.93
C ASP A 201 -13.69 9.68 11.51
N ARG A 202 -13.57 10.77 10.72
CA ARG A 202 -12.89 12.01 11.14
C ARG A 202 -13.41 12.57 12.47
N PRO A 203 -14.73 12.65 12.74
CA PRO A 203 -15.22 13.15 14.03
C PRO A 203 -14.74 12.29 15.21
N ALA A 204 -14.71 10.97 15.06
CA ALA A 204 -14.23 10.07 16.10
C ALA A 204 -12.72 10.20 16.31
N LEU A 205 -11.93 10.31 15.22
CA LEU A 205 -10.48 10.53 15.25
C LEU A 205 -10.15 11.85 15.97
N MET A 206 -10.79 12.95 15.59
CA MET A 206 -10.52 14.29 16.13
C MET A 206 -10.93 14.45 17.60
N THR A 207 -11.86 13.65 18.08
CA THR A 207 -12.33 13.67 19.47
C THR A 207 -11.73 12.59 20.36
N GLY A 208 -10.79 11.78 19.82
CA GLY A 208 -10.18 10.66 20.55
C GLY A 208 -11.16 9.51 20.86
N ARG A 209 -12.29 9.45 20.17
CA ARG A 209 -13.30 8.37 20.32
C ARG A 209 -13.05 7.22 19.38
N PHE A 210 -12.18 7.40 18.37
CA PHE A 210 -11.84 6.32 17.45
C PHE A 210 -10.97 5.29 18.16
N GLU A 211 -11.34 4.03 18.06
CA GLU A 211 -10.58 2.94 18.67
C GLU A 211 -9.69 2.25 17.63
N PHE A 212 -8.40 2.32 17.89
CA PHE A 212 -7.40 1.56 17.18
C PHE A 212 -7.21 0.18 17.83
N VAL A 213 -6.55 -0.74 17.15
CA VAL A 213 -6.20 -2.07 17.70
C VAL A 213 -5.45 -1.95 19.04
N GLN A 214 -4.67 -0.89 19.24
CA GLN A 214 -4.00 -0.59 20.49
C GLN A 214 -4.97 -0.33 21.67
N ASN A 215 -6.21 0.03 21.38
CA ASN A 215 -7.24 0.34 22.38
C ASN A 215 -8.13 -0.86 22.71
N VAL A 216 -8.08 -1.94 21.95
CA VAL A 216 -8.88 -3.14 22.21
C VAL A 216 -8.58 -3.69 23.62
N ARG A 217 -9.64 -3.94 24.39
CA ARG A 217 -9.60 -4.50 25.76
C ARG A 217 -10.61 -5.61 25.88
N ILE A 218 -10.16 -6.71 26.46
CA ILE A 218 -10.95 -7.93 26.70
C ILE A 218 -10.79 -8.31 28.16
N ASP A 219 -11.86 -8.82 28.78
CA ASP A 219 -11.83 -9.22 30.19
C ASP A 219 -10.75 -10.28 30.45
N GLY A 220 -9.97 -10.07 31.48
CA GLY A 220 -8.89 -10.95 31.86
C GLY A 220 -7.67 -10.92 30.94
N MET A 221 -7.56 -9.90 30.05
CA MET A 221 -6.46 -9.73 29.12
C MET A 221 -5.11 -9.53 29.82
N LEU A 222 -4.11 -10.26 29.34
CA LEU A 222 -2.70 -10.14 29.70
C LEU A 222 -1.95 -9.33 28.65
N HIS A 223 -0.68 -9.05 28.92
CA HIS A 223 0.21 -8.31 28.05
C HIS A 223 1.42 -9.12 27.66
N GLY A 224 1.71 -9.18 26.37
CA GLY A 224 2.86 -9.88 25.80
C GLY A 224 3.95 -8.95 25.30
N ARG A 225 5.18 -9.45 25.29
CA ARG A 225 6.33 -8.93 24.58
C ARG A 225 7.14 -10.07 23.97
N VAL A 226 7.85 -9.77 22.89
CA VAL A 226 8.78 -10.70 22.26
C VAL A 226 10.21 -10.32 22.55
N VAL A 227 11.11 -11.32 22.53
CA VAL A 227 12.56 -11.13 22.54
C VAL A 227 13.09 -11.64 21.22
N ARG A 228 13.48 -10.73 20.36
CA ARG A 228 13.96 -11.01 19.01
C ARG A 228 15.44 -11.41 19.02
N PRO A 229 15.91 -12.20 18.05
CA PRO A 229 17.33 -12.47 17.88
C PRO A 229 18.10 -11.17 17.55
N PRO A 230 19.39 -11.10 17.91
CA PRO A 230 20.19 -9.89 17.65
C PRO A 230 20.58 -9.72 16.18
N GLN A 231 20.43 -10.76 15.35
CA GLN A 231 20.76 -10.72 13.92
C GLN A 231 19.97 -11.78 13.15
N MET A 232 19.88 -11.59 11.84
CA MET A 232 19.24 -12.55 10.93
C MET A 232 19.95 -13.91 11.01
N GLY A 233 19.15 -14.99 11.09
CA GLY A 233 19.68 -16.37 11.15
C GLY A 233 20.26 -16.78 12.49
N ALA A 234 20.28 -15.94 13.52
CA ALA A 234 20.68 -16.35 14.86
C ALA A 234 19.69 -17.34 15.47
N THR A 235 20.21 -18.35 16.21
CA THR A 235 19.41 -19.42 16.84
C THR A 235 19.60 -19.42 18.35
N ILE A 236 18.59 -19.88 19.10
CA ILE A 236 18.65 -19.92 20.54
C ILE A 236 19.69 -20.97 21.01
N ALA A 237 20.65 -20.54 21.81
CA ALA A 237 21.57 -21.43 22.54
C ALA A 237 21.10 -21.72 23.99
N GLY A 238 20.25 -20.87 24.55
CA GLY A 238 19.65 -21.06 25.88
C GLY A 238 18.93 -19.83 26.38
N VAL A 239 17.94 -20.04 27.23
CA VAL A 239 17.15 -18.99 27.89
C VAL A 239 17.37 -19.14 29.41
N ASP A 240 17.81 -18.07 30.07
CA ASP A 240 17.94 -18.00 31.51
C ASP A 240 16.67 -17.42 32.14
N GLU A 241 15.71 -18.28 32.44
CA GLU A 241 14.43 -17.88 33.03
C GLU A 241 14.58 -17.25 34.41
N HIS A 242 15.67 -17.56 35.14
CA HIS A 242 15.93 -16.97 36.46
C HIS A 242 16.29 -15.48 36.37
N SER A 243 16.71 -14.99 35.22
CA SER A 243 17.10 -13.62 35.03
C SER A 243 15.95 -12.59 35.23
N ILE A 244 14.70 -13.04 35.31
CA ILE A 244 13.49 -12.19 35.47
C ILE A 244 12.65 -12.61 36.69
N THR A 245 13.17 -13.37 37.61
CA THR A 245 12.44 -13.78 38.84
C THR A 245 12.02 -12.59 39.71
N ASP A 246 12.78 -11.47 39.64
CA ASP A 246 12.50 -10.26 40.40
C ASP A 246 11.47 -9.36 39.72
N VAL A 247 11.01 -9.70 38.53
CA VAL A 247 9.95 -8.95 37.83
C VAL A 247 8.58 -9.48 38.24
N ASN A 248 7.95 -8.77 39.16
CA ASN A 248 6.61 -9.13 39.62
C ASN A 248 5.58 -9.14 38.48
N GLY A 249 4.61 -10.05 38.58
CA GLY A 249 3.48 -10.14 37.63
C GLY A 249 3.82 -10.81 36.29
N VAL A 250 5.00 -11.42 36.16
CA VAL A 250 5.30 -12.31 35.03
C VAL A 250 4.47 -13.59 35.16
N VAL A 251 3.67 -13.88 34.14
CA VAL A 251 2.77 -15.03 34.09
C VAL A 251 3.47 -16.24 33.46
N LYS A 252 4.19 -16.00 32.34
CA LYS A 252 4.85 -17.09 31.60
C LYS A 252 5.96 -16.56 30.68
N ILE A 253 7.05 -17.32 30.59
CA ILE A 253 8.03 -17.26 29.52
C ILE A 253 7.64 -18.32 28.48
N VAL A 254 7.63 -17.98 27.22
CA VAL A 254 7.24 -18.86 26.11
C VAL A 254 8.41 -19.02 25.19
N VAL A 255 8.89 -20.24 25.03
CA VAL A 255 9.95 -20.61 24.09
C VAL A 255 9.39 -21.67 23.14
N ARG A 256 9.44 -21.40 21.82
CA ARG A 256 8.99 -22.36 20.80
C ARG A 256 9.89 -22.22 19.57
N ASN A 257 10.74 -23.21 19.29
CA ASN A 257 11.82 -23.11 18.31
C ASN A 257 12.73 -21.90 18.63
N ASN A 258 12.87 -20.95 17.72
CA ASN A 258 13.61 -19.71 17.93
C ASN A 258 12.74 -18.53 18.41
N PHE A 259 11.45 -18.77 18.64
CA PHE A 259 10.54 -17.78 19.21
C PHE A 259 10.71 -17.70 20.72
N VAL A 260 10.91 -16.49 21.25
CA VAL A 260 10.91 -16.18 22.69
C VAL A 260 9.95 -15.05 22.95
N GLY A 261 9.09 -15.23 23.95
CA GLY A 261 8.19 -14.18 24.40
C GLY A 261 7.89 -14.29 25.89
N VAL A 262 7.41 -13.21 26.46
CA VAL A 262 6.99 -13.10 27.86
C VAL A 262 5.57 -12.60 27.95
N VAL A 263 4.82 -13.13 28.91
CA VAL A 263 3.46 -12.69 29.23
C VAL A 263 3.42 -12.22 30.67
N ALA A 264 2.83 -11.06 30.92
CA ALA A 264 2.70 -10.47 32.25
C ALA A 264 1.31 -9.85 32.44
N GLU A 265 0.98 -9.52 33.69
CA GLU A 265 -0.31 -8.91 34.07
C GLU A 265 -0.50 -7.50 33.49
N THR A 266 0.59 -6.73 33.39
CA THR A 266 0.57 -5.37 32.85
C THR A 266 1.56 -5.19 31.72
N GLN A 267 1.31 -4.20 30.87
CA GLN A 267 2.21 -3.88 29.75
C GLN A 267 3.62 -3.52 30.22
N TYR A 268 3.74 -2.78 31.32
CA TYR A 268 5.04 -2.37 31.83
C TYR A 268 5.85 -3.56 32.36
N GLN A 269 5.23 -4.48 33.07
CA GLN A 269 5.86 -5.71 33.55
C GLN A 269 6.36 -6.58 32.38
N ALA A 270 5.55 -6.70 31.30
CA ALA A 270 5.98 -7.42 30.09
C ALA A 270 7.20 -6.74 29.43
N VAL A 271 7.23 -5.40 29.40
CA VAL A 271 8.39 -4.62 28.89
C VAL A 271 9.64 -4.86 29.74
N GLN A 272 9.51 -4.80 31.09
CA GLN A 272 10.63 -5.05 31.98
C GLN A 272 11.15 -6.49 31.84
N ALA A 273 10.24 -7.45 31.83
CA ALA A 273 10.60 -8.87 31.68
C ALA A 273 11.33 -9.14 30.34
N ALA A 274 10.83 -8.62 29.22
CA ALA A 274 11.47 -8.79 27.92
C ALA A 274 12.87 -8.15 27.84
N ARG A 275 13.08 -7.00 28.50
CA ARG A 275 14.38 -6.31 28.54
C ARG A 275 15.41 -7.00 29.44
N GLN A 276 14.95 -7.67 30.52
CA GLN A 276 15.84 -8.31 31.51
C GLN A 276 16.09 -9.79 31.20
N LEU A 277 15.21 -10.45 30.44
CA LEU A 277 15.34 -11.85 30.08
C LEU A 277 16.62 -12.07 29.27
N LYS A 278 17.53 -12.88 29.86
CA LYS A 278 18.80 -13.22 29.21
C LYS A 278 18.62 -14.41 28.29
N VAL A 279 18.75 -14.14 27.00
CA VAL A 279 18.76 -15.16 25.95
C VAL A 279 20.15 -15.24 25.36
N ARG A 280 20.73 -16.42 25.32
CA ARG A 280 21.99 -16.69 24.62
C ARG A 280 21.67 -17.14 23.21
N TRP A 281 22.35 -16.55 22.24
CA TRP A 281 22.16 -16.83 20.82
C TRP A 281 23.43 -17.39 20.19
N ASN A 282 23.29 -18.40 19.34
CA ASN A 282 24.31 -18.73 18.36
C ASN A 282 24.27 -17.66 17.27
N PRO A 283 25.40 -17.18 16.78
CA PRO A 283 25.43 -16.14 15.76
C PRO A 283 24.80 -16.61 14.44
N GLY A 284 24.18 -15.69 13.72
CA GLY A 284 23.75 -15.87 12.34
C GLY A 284 24.89 -15.56 11.35
N SER A 285 24.54 -15.42 10.08
CA SER A 285 25.49 -15.04 9.02
C SER A 285 25.87 -13.57 9.10
N GLU A 286 27.10 -13.25 8.76
CA GLU A 286 27.51 -11.86 8.56
C GLU A 286 26.85 -11.25 7.33
N LEU A 287 26.59 -9.95 7.41
CA LEU A 287 26.01 -9.15 6.33
C LEU A 287 27.13 -8.48 5.49
N PRO A 288 26.95 -8.31 4.19
CA PRO A 288 27.88 -7.55 3.36
C PRO A 288 27.90 -6.08 3.80
N ALA A 289 29.04 -5.41 3.61
CA ALA A 289 29.14 -3.99 3.87
C ALA A 289 28.15 -3.20 3.00
N GLN A 290 27.44 -2.23 3.60
CA GLN A 290 26.39 -1.47 2.90
C GLN A 290 26.90 -0.77 1.63
N LYS A 291 28.14 -0.27 1.62
CA LYS A 291 28.75 0.39 0.47
C LYS A 291 28.92 -0.55 -0.75
N ASP A 292 29.08 -1.86 -0.51
CA ASP A 292 29.33 -2.86 -1.54
C ASP A 292 28.03 -3.63 -1.91
N PHE A 293 26.90 -3.27 -1.30
CA PHE A 293 25.66 -4.03 -1.35
C PHE A 293 25.09 -4.17 -2.75
N PHE A 294 25.06 -3.11 -3.55
CA PHE A 294 24.48 -3.15 -4.89
C PHE A 294 25.33 -3.99 -5.86
N ASP A 295 26.64 -3.99 -5.68
CA ASP A 295 27.52 -4.89 -6.41
C ASP A 295 27.35 -6.35 -5.95
N TYR A 296 27.24 -6.57 -4.63
CA TYR A 296 26.92 -7.87 -4.05
C TYR A 296 25.63 -8.46 -4.66
N LEU A 297 24.56 -7.69 -4.81
CA LEU A 297 23.27 -8.16 -5.36
C LEU A 297 23.44 -8.73 -6.77
N LYS A 298 24.21 -8.09 -7.62
CA LYS A 298 24.42 -8.52 -9.02
C LYS A 298 25.14 -9.85 -9.15
N HIS A 299 25.84 -10.29 -8.12
CA HIS A 299 26.58 -11.55 -8.10
C HIS A 299 25.87 -12.70 -7.39
N GLN A 300 24.64 -12.48 -6.91
CA GLN A 300 23.87 -13.52 -6.23
C GLN A 300 23.16 -14.43 -7.22
N PRO A 301 22.95 -15.72 -6.87
CA PRO A 301 22.05 -16.59 -7.63
C PRO A 301 20.64 -15.97 -7.74
N SER A 302 20.05 -16.00 -8.93
CA SER A 302 18.77 -15.36 -9.22
C SER A 302 17.77 -16.29 -9.87
N HIS A 303 16.50 -15.99 -9.66
CA HIS A 303 15.40 -16.46 -10.49
C HIS A 303 15.13 -15.40 -11.56
N ASP A 304 15.36 -15.76 -12.81
CA ASP A 304 15.29 -14.83 -13.92
C ASP A 304 13.90 -14.87 -14.59
N SER A 305 13.39 -13.70 -14.95
CA SER A 305 12.12 -13.59 -15.66
C SER A 305 12.16 -12.52 -16.74
N LEU A 306 11.63 -12.82 -17.91
CA LEU A 306 11.47 -11.88 -19.02
C LEU A 306 10.02 -11.35 -19.04
N SER A 307 9.86 -10.04 -19.00
CA SER A 307 8.56 -9.39 -19.19
C SER A 307 8.27 -9.14 -20.67
N VAL A 308 9.28 -8.74 -21.42
CA VAL A 308 9.27 -8.58 -22.90
C VAL A 308 10.66 -8.90 -23.44
N ASP A 309 10.70 -9.42 -24.66
CA ASP A 309 11.93 -9.63 -25.44
C ASP A 309 11.56 -9.70 -26.93
N SER A 310 11.73 -8.59 -27.63
CA SER A 310 11.41 -8.49 -29.05
C SER A 310 12.37 -7.57 -29.82
N GLY A 311 12.40 -7.69 -31.13
CA GLY A 311 13.11 -6.77 -32.02
C GLY A 311 14.63 -6.92 -32.09
N ASN A 312 15.22 -8.04 -31.64
CA ASN A 312 16.66 -8.30 -31.71
C ASN A 312 17.54 -7.21 -31.05
N VAL A 313 17.20 -6.85 -29.82
CA VAL A 313 17.80 -5.75 -29.04
C VAL A 313 19.34 -5.74 -29.11
N GLU A 314 20.01 -6.87 -28.86
CA GLU A 314 21.47 -6.95 -28.86
C GLU A 314 22.09 -6.65 -30.24
N SER A 315 21.45 -7.06 -31.31
CA SER A 315 21.92 -6.76 -32.67
C SER A 315 21.77 -5.26 -32.97
N GLN A 316 20.67 -4.67 -32.58
CA GLN A 316 20.41 -3.22 -32.79
C GLN A 316 21.35 -2.36 -31.97
N LEU A 317 21.59 -2.70 -30.70
CA LEU A 317 22.56 -1.97 -29.87
C LEU A 317 23.99 -2.08 -30.43
N ARG A 318 24.39 -3.23 -30.95
CA ARG A 318 25.72 -3.37 -31.59
C ARG A 318 25.86 -2.57 -32.88
N GLY A 319 24.79 -2.42 -33.63
CA GLY A 319 24.78 -1.65 -34.89
C GLY A 319 24.59 -0.15 -34.69
N ALA A 320 24.26 0.31 -33.50
CA ALA A 320 24.00 1.72 -33.23
C ALA A 320 25.29 2.56 -33.20
N SER A 321 25.20 3.78 -33.72
CA SER A 321 26.31 4.74 -33.70
C SER A 321 26.65 5.25 -32.29
N SER A 322 25.68 5.26 -31.39
CA SER A 322 25.81 5.64 -29.98
C SER A 322 24.83 4.89 -29.12
N VAL A 323 25.30 4.35 -28.01
CA VAL A 323 24.47 3.66 -26.99
C VAL A 323 24.63 4.39 -25.67
N LEU A 324 23.51 4.94 -25.17
CA LEU A 324 23.44 5.47 -23.83
C LEU A 324 23.30 4.33 -22.82
N ARG A 325 24.00 4.43 -21.69
CA ARG A 325 23.97 3.44 -20.60
C ARG A 325 23.84 4.14 -19.27
N ALA A 326 23.02 3.59 -18.37
CA ALA A 326 22.87 4.09 -17.01
C ALA A 326 22.54 2.93 -16.05
N THR A 327 23.05 3.05 -14.82
CA THR A 327 22.72 2.16 -13.72
C THR A 327 22.06 2.97 -12.64
N TYR A 328 20.88 2.53 -12.20
CA TYR A 328 20.10 3.13 -11.13
C TYR A 328 20.05 2.21 -9.92
N THR A 329 20.10 2.77 -8.72
CA THR A 329 20.02 2.00 -7.48
C THR A 329 18.97 2.59 -6.53
N TYR A 330 18.26 1.72 -5.86
CA TYR A 330 17.25 2.08 -4.88
C TYR A 330 17.41 1.22 -3.62
N PRO A 331 17.49 1.82 -2.42
CA PRO A 331 17.79 1.10 -1.19
C PRO A 331 16.56 0.39 -0.62
N TYR A 332 16.77 -0.43 0.41
CA TYR A 332 15.68 -0.83 1.30
C TYR A 332 15.09 0.40 1.99
N GLN A 333 13.78 0.42 2.15
CA GLN A 333 13.06 1.45 2.90
C GLN A 333 12.02 0.83 3.81
N MET A 334 11.73 1.45 4.94
CA MET A 334 10.74 0.99 5.91
C MET A 334 9.36 1.56 5.63
N HIS A 335 8.33 0.92 6.20
CA HIS A 335 6.98 1.44 6.22
C HIS A 335 6.87 2.68 7.10
N GLY A 336 7.61 2.71 8.23
CA GLY A 336 7.67 3.88 9.09
C GLY A 336 6.30 4.28 9.65
N SER A 337 5.49 3.33 10.08
CA SER A 337 4.21 3.63 10.73
C SER A 337 4.43 4.43 12.01
N VAL A 338 3.61 5.50 12.24
CA VAL A 338 3.76 6.40 13.39
C VAL A 338 3.69 5.64 14.71
N GLY A 339 2.69 4.76 14.87
CA GLY A 339 2.62 3.83 16.00
C GLY A 339 3.09 2.45 15.60
N THR A 340 3.61 1.70 16.57
CA THR A 340 4.08 0.34 16.36
C THR A 340 2.91 -0.64 16.23
N SER A 341 3.13 -1.75 15.53
CA SER A 341 2.14 -2.79 15.31
C SER A 341 1.69 -3.41 16.63
N CYS A 342 0.38 -3.68 16.71
CA CYS A 342 -0.30 -4.26 17.86
C CYS A 342 -1.34 -5.28 17.39
N ALA A 343 -1.52 -6.33 18.17
CA ALA A 343 -2.62 -7.28 18.01
C ALA A 343 -3.12 -7.74 19.38
N VAL A 344 -4.37 -8.18 19.41
CA VAL A 344 -4.96 -8.87 20.55
C VAL A 344 -5.41 -10.25 20.08
N ALA A 345 -5.09 -11.28 20.83
CA ALA A 345 -5.52 -12.65 20.53
C ALA A 345 -6.16 -13.29 21.74
N ASP A 346 -7.27 -14.00 21.56
CA ASP A 346 -7.92 -14.88 22.52
C ASP A 346 -7.98 -16.28 21.94
N VAL A 347 -7.06 -17.14 22.38
CA VAL A 347 -6.92 -18.52 21.90
C VAL A 347 -7.37 -19.49 22.98
N LYS A 348 -8.32 -20.33 22.62
CA LYS A 348 -8.86 -21.43 23.42
C LYS A 348 -8.45 -22.77 22.79
N PRO A 349 -8.62 -23.90 23.47
CA PRO A 349 -8.25 -25.20 22.91
C PRO A 349 -8.93 -25.55 21.58
N ASP A 350 -10.13 -25.02 21.34
CA ASP A 350 -11.00 -25.33 20.21
C ASP A 350 -11.25 -24.19 19.23
N ARG A 351 -10.81 -22.96 19.57
CA ARG A 351 -11.04 -21.75 18.73
C ARG A 351 -10.05 -20.65 19.02
N ALA A 352 -9.94 -19.72 18.08
CA ALA A 352 -9.15 -18.50 18.24
C ALA A 352 -9.86 -17.28 17.65
N THR A 353 -9.76 -16.13 18.32
CA THR A 353 -10.15 -14.83 17.78
C THR A 353 -8.96 -13.88 17.87
N VAL A 354 -8.62 -13.22 16.75
CA VAL A 354 -7.49 -12.30 16.67
C VAL A 354 -7.95 -10.97 16.10
N TRP A 355 -7.73 -9.89 16.84
CA TRP A 355 -7.93 -8.50 16.40
C TRP A 355 -6.61 -7.98 15.86
N SER A 356 -6.60 -7.59 14.60
CA SER A 356 -5.37 -7.24 13.88
C SER A 356 -5.59 -6.06 12.93
N ALA A 357 -4.54 -5.29 12.70
CA ALA A 357 -4.51 -4.23 11.71
C ALA A 357 -3.99 -4.72 10.33
N THR A 358 -4.00 -6.02 10.11
CA THR A 358 -3.54 -6.59 8.83
C THR A 358 -4.43 -6.22 7.65
N GLN A 359 -3.84 -5.99 6.50
CA GLN A 359 -4.58 -5.88 5.22
C GLN A 359 -5.10 -7.23 4.70
N SER A 360 -4.65 -8.33 5.32
CA SER A 360 -4.78 -9.70 4.78
C SER A 360 -5.44 -10.62 5.78
N VAL A 361 -6.66 -10.28 6.26
CA VAL A 361 -7.33 -11.04 7.32
C VAL A 361 -7.54 -12.52 6.97
N TYR A 362 -7.91 -12.84 5.74
CA TYR A 362 -8.15 -14.22 5.31
C TYR A 362 -6.85 -15.03 5.19
N PRO A 363 -5.79 -14.52 4.52
CA PRO A 363 -4.48 -15.18 4.55
C PRO A 363 -3.90 -15.30 5.96
N THR A 364 -4.07 -14.29 6.81
CA THR A 364 -3.64 -14.34 8.22
C THR A 364 -4.39 -15.43 8.99
N ARG A 365 -5.71 -15.60 8.74
CA ARG A 365 -6.51 -16.70 9.28
C ARG A 365 -5.91 -18.06 8.93
N SER A 366 -5.56 -18.26 7.66
CA SER A 366 -4.94 -19.50 7.15
C SER A 366 -3.60 -19.79 7.83
N CYS A 367 -2.74 -18.79 7.97
CA CYS A 367 -1.46 -18.92 8.68
C CYS A 367 -1.65 -19.21 10.17
N LEU A 368 -2.59 -18.53 10.82
CA LEU A 368 -2.92 -18.78 12.24
C LEU A 368 -3.46 -20.19 12.49
N SER A 369 -4.29 -20.70 11.57
CA SER A 369 -4.76 -22.09 11.60
C SER A 369 -3.58 -23.08 11.64
N GLN A 370 -2.57 -22.88 10.81
CA GLN A 370 -1.35 -23.70 10.78
C GLN A 370 -0.52 -23.56 12.06
N ILE A 371 -0.27 -22.33 12.52
CA ILE A 371 0.56 -22.02 13.70
C ILE A 371 -0.07 -22.57 14.98
N LEU A 372 -1.38 -22.41 15.15
CA LEU A 372 -2.14 -22.82 16.32
C LEU A 372 -2.58 -24.28 16.27
N LYS A 373 -2.50 -24.91 15.08
CA LYS A 373 -3.01 -26.27 14.81
C LYS A 373 -4.50 -26.39 15.10
N LEU A 374 -5.26 -25.39 14.72
CA LEU A 374 -6.72 -25.33 14.79
C LEU A 374 -7.33 -25.47 13.39
N PRO A 375 -8.52 -26.06 13.27
CA PRO A 375 -9.29 -26.00 12.01
C PRO A 375 -9.47 -24.56 11.52
N LEU A 376 -9.47 -24.35 10.21
CA LEU A 376 -9.62 -23.00 9.63
C LEU A 376 -10.89 -22.30 10.13
N ASP A 377 -12.00 -23.02 10.21
CA ASP A 377 -13.29 -22.50 10.65
C ASP A 377 -13.36 -22.18 12.15
N SER A 378 -12.37 -22.61 12.91
CA SER A 378 -12.24 -22.29 14.33
C SER A 378 -11.37 -21.05 14.58
N VAL A 379 -10.85 -20.42 13.53
CA VAL A 379 -10.00 -19.23 13.61
C VAL A 379 -10.73 -18.04 13.01
N ARG A 380 -10.96 -17.01 13.82
CA ARG A 380 -11.55 -15.74 13.39
C ARG A 380 -10.51 -14.62 13.43
N VAL A 381 -10.40 -13.86 12.37
CA VAL A 381 -9.56 -12.65 12.33
C VAL A 381 -10.46 -11.44 12.05
N ILE A 382 -10.38 -10.46 12.93
CA ILE A 382 -11.18 -9.24 12.88
C ILE A 382 -10.24 -8.07 12.60
N PHE A 383 -10.50 -7.37 11.50
CA PHE A 383 -9.78 -6.15 11.22
C PHE A 383 -10.13 -5.04 12.23
N VAL A 384 -9.10 -4.46 12.84
CA VAL A 384 -9.19 -3.23 13.62
C VAL A 384 -8.05 -2.34 13.19
N ARG A 385 -8.37 -1.11 12.80
CA ARG A 385 -7.39 -0.15 12.27
C ARG A 385 -6.21 0.04 13.22
N GLY A 386 -5.00 0.05 12.68
CA GLY A 386 -3.76 0.41 13.38
C GLY A 386 -3.35 1.86 13.13
N SER A 387 -2.19 2.24 13.64
CA SER A 387 -1.65 3.59 13.56
C SER A 387 -0.79 3.87 12.31
N GLY A 388 -1.10 3.22 11.23
CA GLY A 388 -0.45 3.30 9.93
C GLY A 388 -0.17 1.92 9.36
N CYS A 389 -0.05 1.82 8.06
CA CYS A 389 0.21 0.55 7.38
C CYS A 389 1.24 0.72 6.25
N TYR A 390 0.88 1.39 5.17
CA TYR A 390 1.69 1.63 3.96
C TYR A 390 2.13 0.37 3.21
N GLY A 391 1.56 -0.78 3.53
CA GLY A 391 1.87 -2.09 2.94
C GLY A 391 1.96 -3.19 3.98
N LEU A 392 3.03 -3.96 3.97
CA LEU A 392 3.28 -5.02 4.95
C LEU A 392 4.19 -4.52 6.07
N ASN A 393 3.64 -3.84 7.04
CA ASN A 393 4.33 -3.54 8.30
C ASN A 393 4.33 -4.75 9.25
N GLY A 394 4.61 -4.55 10.53
CA GLY A 394 4.64 -5.64 11.52
C GLY A 394 3.27 -6.24 11.91
N ALA A 395 2.15 -5.81 11.28
CA ALA A 395 0.80 -6.22 11.71
C ALA A 395 0.54 -7.72 11.58
N ASP A 396 1.06 -8.36 10.54
CA ASP A 396 0.93 -9.81 10.37
C ASP A 396 1.77 -10.56 11.40
N ALA A 397 3.02 -10.15 11.60
CA ALA A 397 3.94 -10.75 12.55
C ALA A 397 3.42 -10.64 14.00
N VAL A 398 2.97 -9.45 14.42
CA VAL A 398 2.46 -9.24 15.79
C VAL A 398 1.20 -10.07 16.07
N SER A 399 0.39 -10.34 15.03
CA SER A 399 -0.80 -11.20 15.15
C SER A 399 -0.43 -12.64 15.47
N PHE A 400 0.62 -13.17 14.84
CA PHE A 400 1.12 -14.50 15.11
C PHE A 400 1.74 -14.59 16.52
N ASP A 401 2.53 -13.58 16.90
CA ASP A 401 3.14 -13.52 18.24
C ASP A 401 2.08 -13.48 19.35
N ALA A 402 1.06 -12.61 19.21
CA ALA A 402 -0.02 -12.49 20.18
C ALA A 402 -0.80 -13.81 20.31
N ALA A 403 -1.06 -14.49 19.19
CA ALA A 403 -1.78 -15.75 19.17
C ALA A 403 -1.00 -16.90 19.85
N VAL A 404 0.30 -16.99 19.59
CA VAL A 404 1.18 -17.99 20.23
C VAL A 404 1.26 -17.77 21.75
N LEU A 405 1.39 -16.52 22.19
CA LEU A 405 1.42 -16.18 23.61
C LEU A 405 0.08 -16.47 24.27
N SER A 406 -1.03 -16.12 23.62
CA SER A 406 -2.39 -16.41 24.11
C SER A 406 -2.64 -17.91 24.23
N GLN A 407 -2.24 -18.70 23.22
CA GLN A 407 -2.33 -20.17 23.27
C GLN A 407 -1.55 -20.73 24.47
N ALA A 408 -0.36 -20.19 24.73
CA ALA A 408 0.51 -20.68 25.81
C ALA A 408 -0.05 -20.45 27.22
N VAL A 409 -0.87 -19.38 27.41
CA VAL A 409 -1.46 -19.02 28.72
C VAL A 409 -2.95 -19.33 28.82
N GLY A 410 -3.64 -19.66 27.73
CA GLY A 410 -5.09 -19.93 27.68
C GLY A 410 -5.99 -18.71 27.97
N ARG A 411 -5.42 -17.50 27.94
CA ARG A 411 -6.08 -16.22 28.21
C ARG A 411 -5.84 -15.21 27.10
N PRO A 412 -6.69 -14.19 26.94
CA PRO A 412 -6.46 -13.12 25.97
C PRO A 412 -5.11 -12.45 26.22
N VAL A 413 -4.34 -12.20 25.15
CA VAL A 413 -3.05 -11.50 25.23
C VAL A 413 -3.05 -10.35 24.21
N ARG A 414 -2.71 -9.15 24.70
CA ARG A 414 -2.39 -7.99 23.88
C ARG A 414 -0.88 -7.88 23.74
N LEU A 415 -0.39 -7.86 22.52
CA LEU A 415 1.01 -7.63 22.21
C LEU A 415 1.16 -6.41 21.34
N GLN A 416 2.09 -5.54 21.69
CA GLN A 416 2.48 -4.38 20.88
C GLN A 416 4.00 -4.37 20.78
N PHE A 417 4.54 -4.23 19.57
CA PHE A 417 5.98 -4.13 19.35
C PHE A 417 6.58 -2.87 19.98
N SER A 418 7.86 -2.94 20.35
CA SER A 418 8.67 -1.73 20.50
C SER A 418 8.99 -1.13 19.12
N ARG A 419 9.53 0.08 19.09
CA ARG A 419 9.98 0.67 17.81
C ARG A 419 11.13 -0.14 17.21
N GLN A 420 12.02 -0.63 18.04
CA GLN A 420 13.15 -1.47 17.64
C GLN A 420 12.67 -2.83 17.09
N ASP A 421 11.69 -3.48 17.75
CA ASP A 421 11.09 -4.73 17.22
C ASP A 421 10.46 -4.51 15.86
N GLU A 422 9.78 -3.36 15.65
CA GLU A 422 9.16 -3.02 14.37
C GLU A 422 10.23 -2.81 13.29
N MET A 423 11.10 -1.80 13.47
CA MET A 423 12.01 -1.36 12.42
C MET A 423 13.12 -2.35 12.10
N MET A 424 13.57 -3.15 13.09
CA MET A 424 14.59 -4.18 12.82
C MET A 424 14.05 -5.37 12.05
N TRP A 425 12.74 -5.68 12.17
CA TRP A 425 12.19 -6.97 11.75
C TRP A 425 10.96 -6.90 10.85
N GLU A 426 10.49 -5.70 10.49
CA GLU A 426 9.42 -5.60 9.50
C GLU A 426 9.90 -6.02 8.09
N ASN A 427 8.97 -6.33 7.22
CA ASN A 427 9.26 -6.59 5.82
C ASN A 427 9.52 -5.26 5.12
N CYS A 428 10.76 -4.93 4.82
CA CYS A 428 11.15 -3.70 4.15
C CYS A 428 10.67 -3.63 2.69
N GLY A 429 10.53 -2.44 2.15
CA GLY A 429 10.46 -2.24 0.70
C GLY A 429 11.75 -2.72 0.03
N ALA A 430 11.61 -3.45 -1.08
CA ALA A 430 12.72 -4.10 -1.76
C ALA A 430 13.78 -3.11 -2.28
N ALA A 431 15.05 -3.48 -2.16
CA ALA A 431 16.15 -2.81 -2.82
C ALA A 431 16.38 -3.36 -4.23
N CYS A 432 16.91 -2.54 -5.12
CA CYS A 432 17.20 -2.99 -6.48
C CYS A 432 18.38 -2.24 -7.13
N VAL A 433 18.95 -2.90 -8.14
CA VAL A 433 19.86 -2.31 -9.14
C VAL A 433 19.17 -2.44 -10.49
N ILE A 434 19.16 -1.39 -11.29
CA ILE A 434 18.51 -1.36 -12.60
C ILE A 434 19.49 -0.80 -13.62
N GLU A 435 19.88 -1.63 -14.57
CA GLU A 435 20.75 -1.26 -15.69
C GLU A 435 19.93 -1.05 -16.95
N GLN A 436 20.25 0.00 -17.68
CA GLN A 436 19.52 0.34 -18.90
C GLN A 436 20.49 0.71 -20.00
N ARG A 437 20.17 0.29 -21.24
CA ARG A 437 20.91 0.61 -22.46
C ARG A 437 19.88 0.98 -23.54
N ALA A 438 20.12 2.07 -24.24
CA ALA A 438 19.26 2.43 -25.38
C ALA A 438 20.04 3.15 -26.48
N ALA A 439 19.50 3.14 -27.67
CA ALA A 439 20.02 3.87 -28.80
C ALA A 439 18.92 4.73 -29.45
N LEU A 440 19.33 5.88 -29.99
CA LEU A 440 18.49 6.76 -30.79
C LEU A 440 18.75 6.50 -32.27
N ALA A 441 17.69 6.56 -33.07
CA ALA A 441 17.77 6.64 -34.52
C ALA A 441 18.19 8.07 -34.96
N SER A 442 18.55 8.22 -36.24
CA SER A 442 18.98 9.51 -36.80
C SER A 442 17.92 10.60 -36.76
N ASP A 443 16.65 10.24 -36.68
CA ASP A 443 15.51 11.13 -36.56
C ASP A 443 15.17 11.52 -35.10
N GLY A 444 15.96 11.04 -34.15
CA GLY A 444 15.83 11.33 -32.72
C GLY A 444 14.89 10.39 -31.96
N HIS A 445 14.21 9.43 -32.62
CA HIS A 445 13.41 8.42 -31.94
C HIS A 445 14.27 7.39 -31.21
N ILE A 446 13.76 6.84 -30.13
CA ILE A 446 14.39 5.67 -29.48
C ILE A 446 14.17 4.46 -30.37
N SER A 447 15.26 3.91 -30.92
CA SER A 447 15.24 2.76 -31.83
C SER A 447 15.20 1.44 -31.09
N THR A 448 15.89 1.35 -29.97
CA THR A 448 15.94 0.15 -29.12
C THR A 448 16.22 0.51 -27.66
N TRP A 449 15.66 -0.26 -26.75
CA TRP A 449 15.87 -0.07 -25.32
C TRP A 449 15.90 -1.42 -24.60
N ASP A 450 16.95 -1.63 -23.84
CA ASP A 450 17.21 -2.79 -23.02
C ASP A 450 17.23 -2.41 -21.54
N ARG A 451 16.54 -3.19 -20.74
CA ARG A 451 16.44 -3.02 -19.30
C ARG A 451 16.69 -4.32 -18.58
N GLU A 452 17.54 -4.30 -17.58
CA GLU A 452 17.90 -5.44 -16.75
C GLU A 452 17.95 -5.01 -15.27
N ASP A 453 17.33 -5.77 -14.36
CA ASP A 453 17.30 -5.40 -12.95
C ASP A 453 17.50 -6.58 -12.02
N TRP A 454 18.16 -6.33 -10.90
CA TRP A 454 18.33 -7.21 -9.76
C TRP A 454 17.48 -6.69 -8.61
N VAL A 455 16.47 -7.47 -8.21
CA VAL A 455 15.53 -7.09 -7.16
C VAL A 455 15.57 -8.08 -6.01
N THR A 456 15.57 -7.55 -4.77
CA THR A 456 15.63 -8.38 -3.57
C THR A 456 14.26 -8.96 -3.22
N SER A 457 14.22 -10.24 -2.83
CA SER A 457 13.02 -10.91 -2.33
C SER A 457 13.37 -11.88 -1.19
N LEU A 458 12.70 -11.74 -0.06
CA LEU A 458 12.67 -12.70 1.04
C LEU A 458 11.37 -12.51 1.80
N GLY A 459 10.48 -13.47 1.66
CA GLY A 459 9.14 -13.35 2.22
C GLY A 459 8.26 -12.39 1.40
N SER A 460 7.03 -12.32 1.80
CA SER A 460 5.99 -11.46 1.25
C SER A 460 4.89 -11.36 2.30
N ARG A 461 3.70 -10.89 1.94
CA ARG A 461 2.56 -11.05 2.84
C ARG A 461 2.32 -12.54 3.10
N PRO A 462 1.78 -12.94 4.26
CA PRO A 462 1.30 -14.29 4.49
C PRO A 462 0.05 -14.58 3.63
N GLY A 463 0.06 -14.16 2.38
CA GLY A 463 -1.04 -14.26 1.41
C GLY A 463 -1.05 -15.55 0.60
N TYR A 464 -0.05 -16.41 0.80
CA TYR A 464 0.06 -17.70 0.12
C TYR A 464 0.13 -18.85 1.15
N ASP A 465 -0.52 -18.67 2.30
CA ASP A 465 -0.53 -19.62 3.41
C ASP A 465 0.87 -19.99 3.92
N ARG A 466 1.77 -19.01 3.93
CA ARG A 466 3.16 -19.20 4.36
C ARG A 466 3.49 -18.31 5.57
N PRO A 467 3.35 -18.85 6.79
CA PRO A 467 3.69 -18.10 8.00
C PRO A 467 5.15 -17.61 8.02
N GLY A 468 6.08 -18.34 7.41
CA GLY A 468 7.50 -18.01 7.34
C GLY A 468 7.86 -16.76 6.52
N ASN A 469 6.88 -16.17 5.80
CA ASN A 469 7.09 -14.92 5.05
C ASN A 469 7.30 -13.69 5.96
N VAL A 470 7.10 -13.83 7.27
CA VAL A 470 7.37 -12.82 8.29
C VAL A 470 8.21 -13.40 9.41
N ILE A 471 8.92 -12.53 10.15
CA ILE A 471 9.85 -12.96 11.21
C ILE A 471 9.23 -13.92 12.22
N SER A 472 8.01 -13.68 12.68
CA SER A 472 7.35 -14.50 13.68
C SER A 472 7.16 -15.94 13.22
N GLY A 473 6.69 -16.15 12.00
CA GLY A 473 6.54 -17.49 11.43
C GLY A 473 7.88 -18.20 11.23
N MET A 474 8.91 -17.49 10.77
CA MET A 474 10.25 -18.06 10.63
C MET A 474 10.82 -18.51 11.98
N LEU A 475 10.68 -17.70 13.03
CA LEU A 475 11.12 -18.07 14.37
C LEU A 475 10.35 -19.26 14.95
N LEU A 476 9.11 -19.47 14.53
CA LEU A 476 8.29 -20.63 14.88
C LEU A 476 8.64 -21.89 14.08
N GLY A 477 9.56 -21.81 13.12
CA GLY A 477 10.06 -22.93 12.33
C GLY A 477 9.34 -23.13 10.99
N TYR A 478 8.70 -22.11 10.45
CA TYR A 478 8.14 -22.11 9.10
C TYR A 478 9.10 -21.43 8.13
N ASP A 479 9.30 -22.03 6.97
CA ASP A 479 10.15 -21.45 5.94
C ASP A 479 9.42 -20.35 5.16
N PRO A 480 10.12 -19.28 4.74
CA PRO A 480 9.59 -18.30 3.79
C PRO A 480 9.35 -18.95 2.41
N GLU A 481 8.71 -18.22 1.54
CA GLU A 481 8.53 -18.63 0.16
C GLU A 481 9.88 -18.94 -0.49
N PRO A 482 10.04 -20.14 -1.10
CA PRO A 482 11.31 -20.50 -1.71
C PRO A 482 11.60 -19.65 -2.95
N LEU A 483 12.85 -19.27 -3.11
CA LEU A 483 13.37 -18.66 -4.33
C LEU A 483 14.28 -19.69 -5.00
N GLU A 484 13.77 -20.31 -6.06
CA GLU A 484 14.52 -21.31 -6.86
C GLU A 484 15.26 -20.58 -7.98
N PRO A 485 16.60 -20.52 -7.94
CA PRO A 485 17.37 -19.91 -9.02
C PRO A 485 17.14 -20.63 -10.35
N GLY A 486 17.09 -19.89 -11.42
CA GLY A 486 16.91 -20.46 -12.74
C GLY A 486 16.84 -19.40 -13.85
N PRO A 487 17.19 -19.80 -15.09
CA PRO A 487 17.24 -18.89 -16.23
C PRO A 487 15.84 -18.45 -16.66
N ALA A 488 15.78 -17.27 -17.24
CA ALA A 488 14.55 -16.71 -17.79
C ALA A 488 13.99 -17.60 -18.92
N LYS A 489 12.66 -17.66 -18.95
CA LYS A 489 11.91 -18.30 -20.05
C LYS A 489 11.31 -17.20 -20.93
N PRO A 490 11.14 -17.43 -22.24
CA PRO A 490 10.44 -16.50 -23.11
C PRO A 490 9.07 -16.14 -22.55
N PRO A 491 8.65 -14.86 -22.61
CA PRO A 491 7.35 -14.45 -22.13
C PRO A 491 6.24 -15.14 -22.92
N LYS A 492 5.16 -15.50 -22.23
CA LYS A 492 4.02 -16.22 -22.82
C LYS A 492 2.70 -15.57 -22.42
N GLY A 493 1.72 -15.65 -23.32
CA GLY A 493 0.37 -15.17 -23.08
C GLY A 493 0.23 -13.67 -23.37
N GLU A 494 -0.58 -12.98 -22.58
CA GLU A 494 -0.80 -11.53 -22.74
C GLU A 494 0.29 -10.73 -22.02
N PHE A 495 0.66 -9.60 -22.59
CA PHE A 495 1.54 -8.63 -21.94
C PHE A 495 0.97 -8.16 -20.60
N ARG A 496 1.83 -8.12 -19.58
CA ARG A 496 1.45 -7.66 -18.23
C ARG A 496 2.61 -6.89 -17.58
N ASN A 497 2.30 -5.69 -17.13
CA ASN A 497 3.29 -4.79 -16.51
C ASN A 497 2.99 -4.48 -15.03
N ARG A 498 2.67 -5.49 -14.25
CA ARG A 498 2.18 -5.31 -12.86
C ARG A 498 3.17 -4.62 -11.92
N SER A 499 4.47 -4.73 -12.17
CA SER A 499 5.52 -4.12 -11.33
C SER A 499 6.19 -2.92 -11.99
N ASN A 500 5.68 -2.45 -13.13
CA ASN A 500 6.28 -1.38 -13.94
C ASN A 500 7.75 -1.64 -14.32
N THR A 501 8.13 -2.91 -14.41
CA THR A 501 9.45 -3.30 -14.92
C THR A 501 9.64 -2.89 -16.38
N VAL A 502 8.55 -2.86 -17.14
CA VAL A 502 8.56 -2.42 -18.53
C VAL A 502 8.28 -0.91 -18.57
N PRO A 503 9.18 -0.10 -19.18
CA PRO A 503 8.92 1.32 -19.40
C PRO A 503 7.61 1.58 -20.15
N SER A 504 6.88 2.63 -19.81
CA SER A 504 5.60 2.99 -20.45
C SER A 504 5.73 3.29 -21.95
N TYR A 505 6.95 3.39 -22.46
CA TYR A 505 7.29 3.68 -23.85
C TYR A 505 7.44 2.44 -24.73
N PHE A 506 7.46 1.26 -24.12
CA PHE A 506 7.55 -0.02 -24.81
C PHE A 506 6.21 -0.39 -25.46
N ALA A 507 6.26 -1.00 -26.63
CA ALA A 507 5.08 -1.56 -27.28
C ALA A 507 4.54 -2.79 -26.52
N GLY A 508 5.33 -3.38 -25.63
CA GLY A 508 4.93 -4.51 -24.80
C GLY A 508 4.60 -5.75 -25.64
N CYS A 509 5.50 -6.14 -26.52
CA CYS A 509 5.23 -7.21 -27.45
C CYS A 509 5.59 -8.60 -26.87
N VAL A 510 4.60 -9.52 -26.89
CA VAL A 510 4.76 -10.93 -26.59
C VAL A 510 4.31 -11.74 -27.80
N GLY A 511 5.28 -12.32 -28.56
CA GLY A 511 5.03 -12.85 -29.88
C GLY A 511 4.56 -11.73 -30.83
N ASP A 512 3.48 -11.99 -31.58
CA ASP A 512 2.94 -11.02 -32.56
C ASP A 512 1.98 -9.98 -31.95
N LYS A 513 1.66 -10.10 -30.65
CA LYS A 513 0.72 -9.21 -29.95
C LYS A 513 1.46 -8.22 -29.07
N CYS A 514 1.11 -6.95 -29.21
CA CYS A 514 1.65 -5.88 -28.39
C CYS A 514 0.51 -5.25 -27.57
N GLY A 515 0.67 -5.19 -26.24
CA GLY A 515 -0.31 -4.69 -25.31
C GLY A 515 0.20 -3.54 -24.43
N GLY A 516 1.37 -2.98 -24.74
CA GLY A 516 1.95 -1.85 -24.01
C GLY A 516 1.53 -0.49 -24.56
N ASN A 517 1.91 0.58 -23.87
CA ASN A 517 1.44 1.94 -24.11
C ASN A 517 2.38 2.78 -24.98
N GLY A 518 3.49 2.20 -25.44
CA GLY A 518 4.53 2.89 -26.15
C GLY A 518 4.70 2.48 -27.61
N SER A 519 5.66 3.12 -28.27
CA SER A 519 5.98 2.89 -29.69
C SER A 519 7.23 2.04 -29.92
N ILE A 520 8.05 1.81 -28.90
CA ILE A 520 9.33 1.12 -29.01
C ILE A 520 9.10 -0.39 -29.12
N ARG A 521 9.54 -1.00 -30.22
CA ARG A 521 9.33 -2.43 -30.55
C ARG A 521 10.59 -3.28 -30.42
N SER A 522 11.77 -2.68 -30.43
CA SER A 522 13.01 -3.36 -30.09
C SER A 522 13.27 -3.16 -28.60
N GLU A 523 12.82 -4.11 -27.81
CA GLU A 523 12.61 -3.96 -26.39
C GLU A 523 12.91 -5.24 -25.64
N ARG A 524 13.66 -5.14 -24.52
CA ARG A 524 13.87 -6.24 -23.59
C ARG A 524 13.73 -5.74 -22.16
N SER A 525 13.06 -6.49 -21.31
CA SER A 525 13.01 -6.27 -19.86
C SER A 525 13.21 -7.58 -19.13
N LEU A 526 14.38 -7.73 -18.52
CA LEU A 526 14.84 -8.91 -17.77
C LEU A 526 14.95 -8.56 -16.30
N THR A 527 14.36 -9.38 -15.43
CA THR A 527 14.42 -9.24 -13.98
C THR A 527 15.11 -10.44 -13.36
N HIS A 528 16.12 -10.18 -12.55
CA HIS A 528 16.82 -11.13 -11.69
C HIS A 528 16.30 -10.98 -10.26
N THR A 529 15.44 -11.89 -9.81
CA THR A 529 15.02 -11.91 -8.41
C THR A 529 16.09 -12.62 -7.59
N VAL A 530 16.65 -11.93 -6.61
CA VAL A 530 17.73 -12.43 -5.74
C VAL A 530 17.26 -12.53 -4.30
N ARG A 531 17.88 -13.44 -3.52
CA ARG A 531 17.54 -13.57 -2.10
C ARG A 531 17.95 -12.31 -1.35
N SER A 532 17.00 -11.73 -0.64
CA SER A 532 17.20 -10.53 0.17
C SER A 532 17.98 -10.83 1.45
N LEU A 533 18.70 -9.82 1.96
CA LEU A 533 19.34 -9.86 3.28
C LEU A 533 18.31 -9.78 4.42
N PHE A 534 17.23 -9.03 4.21
CA PHE A 534 16.16 -8.76 5.17
C PHE A 534 14.84 -9.20 4.59
N PHE A 535 13.82 -9.38 5.44
CA PHE A 535 12.46 -9.59 4.96
C PHE A 535 12.03 -8.44 4.06
N THR A 536 11.43 -8.77 2.92
CA THR A 536 10.87 -7.79 1.99
C THR A 536 9.38 -8.00 1.85
N GLY A 537 8.68 -6.91 1.55
CA GLY A 537 7.25 -6.92 1.36
C GLY A 537 6.76 -5.67 0.62
N PRO A 538 5.47 -5.64 0.30
CA PRO A 538 4.92 -4.48 -0.37
C PRO A 538 4.99 -3.25 0.54
N LEU A 539 5.76 -2.27 0.11
CA LEU A 539 5.77 -0.90 0.62
C LEU A 539 5.11 -0.01 -0.44
N ARG A 540 4.20 0.88 -0.07
CA ARG A 540 3.34 1.68 -0.98
C ARG A 540 3.97 1.94 -2.34
N SER A 541 3.34 1.44 -3.42
CA SER A 541 3.88 1.31 -4.78
C SER A 541 5.04 0.30 -4.91
N PRO A 542 4.84 -0.97 -4.48
CA PRO A 542 5.90 -1.98 -4.37
C PRO A 542 6.59 -2.24 -5.71
N LEU A 543 7.89 -2.08 -5.80
CA LEU A 543 8.74 -2.14 -7.00
C LEU A 543 8.41 -1.08 -8.06
N ARG A 544 7.16 -0.58 -8.13
CA ARG A 544 6.74 0.39 -9.16
C ARG A 544 7.44 1.73 -8.98
N ILE A 545 7.64 2.18 -7.74
CA ILE A 545 8.36 3.42 -7.46
C ILE A 545 9.84 3.33 -7.89
N GLN A 546 10.51 2.21 -7.61
CA GLN A 546 11.90 1.98 -7.99
C GLN A 546 12.05 1.88 -9.52
N ASN A 547 11.17 1.10 -10.14
CA ASN A 547 11.18 0.88 -11.58
C ASN A 547 10.86 2.16 -12.35
N THR A 548 9.84 2.91 -11.92
CA THR A 548 9.49 4.18 -12.56
C THR A 548 10.57 5.23 -12.36
N PHE A 549 11.23 5.26 -11.19
CA PHE A 549 12.39 6.14 -10.97
C PHE A 549 13.46 5.90 -12.04
N ALA A 550 13.88 4.66 -12.25
CA ALA A 550 14.89 4.33 -13.24
C ALA A 550 14.41 4.60 -14.68
N ASN A 551 13.20 4.14 -15.02
CA ASN A 551 12.65 4.26 -16.36
C ASN A 551 12.47 5.72 -16.79
N GLU A 552 11.93 6.56 -15.90
CA GLU A 552 11.62 7.96 -16.20
C GLU A 552 12.86 8.88 -16.14
N CYS A 553 13.84 8.56 -15.26
CA CYS A 553 15.12 9.24 -15.29
C CYS A 553 15.91 8.89 -16.55
N PHE A 554 15.91 7.62 -16.98
CA PHE A 554 16.60 7.23 -18.20
C PHE A 554 15.92 7.78 -19.46
N MET A 555 14.59 7.84 -19.49
CA MET A 555 13.84 8.53 -20.55
C MET A 555 14.25 10.01 -20.66
N ASP A 556 14.47 10.66 -19.53
CA ASP A 556 14.93 12.05 -19.49
C ASP A 556 16.43 12.19 -19.91
N GLU A 557 17.27 11.19 -19.65
CA GLU A 557 18.63 11.14 -20.18
C GLU A 557 18.67 11.01 -21.71
N LEU A 558 17.81 10.14 -22.27
CA LEU A 558 17.64 9.98 -23.72
C LEU A 558 17.10 11.26 -24.36
N CYS A 559 16.15 11.91 -23.71
CA CYS A 559 15.61 13.20 -24.13
C CYS A 559 16.69 14.29 -24.20
N ALA A 560 17.51 14.39 -23.14
CA ALA A 560 18.62 15.35 -23.10
C ALA A 560 19.68 15.07 -24.18
N HIS A 561 19.97 13.78 -24.45
CA HIS A 561 20.85 13.37 -25.53
C HIS A 561 20.30 13.76 -26.91
N ALA A 562 18.99 13.64 -27.11
CA ALA A 562 18.27 14.11 -28.30
C ALA A 562 18.13 15.64 -28.38
N LYS A 563 18.49 16.37 -27.33
CA LYS A 563 18.29 17.83 -27.18
C LYS A 563 16.82 18.24 -27.37
N ALA A 564 15.89 17.40 -26.94
CA ALA A 564 14.45 17.58 -27.08
C ALA A 564 13.85 18.18 -25.80
N ASP A 565 12.61 18.67 -25.91
CA ASP A 565 11.79 19.02 -24.75
C ASP A 565 11.27 17.76 -24.03
N PRO A 566 11.38 17.65 -22.70
CA PRO A 566 10.98 16.45 -21.96
C PRO A 566 9.52 16.02 -22.11
N VAL A 567 8.58 16.96 -22.27
CA VAL A 567 7.16 16.66 -22.49
C VAL A 567 6.94 16.17 -23.91
N ALA A 568 7.43 16.90 -24.90
CA ALA A 568 7.29 16.54 -26.31
C ALA A 568 7.92 15.18 -26.61
N PHE A 569 9.11 14.90 -26.02
CA PHE A 569 9.82 13.64 -26.22
C PHE A 569 9.08 12.44 -25.64
N ARG A 570 8.42 12.59 -24.48
CA ARG A 570 7.56 11.55 -23.91
C ARG A 570 6.35 11.27 -24.80
N ILE A 571 5.63 12.32 -25.23
CA ILE A 571 4.45 12.20 -26.10
C ILE A 571 4.81 11.51 -27.42
N LEU A 572 5.98 11.81 -27.98
CA LEU A 572 6.48 11.20 -29.22
C LEU A 572 6.54 9.66 -29.13
N HIS A 573 6.88 9.13 -27.96
CA HIS A 573 7.06 7.69 -27.73
C HIS A 573 5.85 6.99 -27.10
N LEU A 574 4.82 7.73 -26.67
CA LEU A 574 3.57 7.20 -26.12
C LEU A 574 2.51 6.99 -27.19
N ARG A 575 1.63 6.01 -26.97
CA ARG A 575 0.46 5.71 -27.81
C ARG A 575 -0.85 5.69 -27.03
N ASP A 576 -0.80 5.41 -25.73
CA ASP A 576 -1.99 5.39 -24.88
C ASP A 576 -2.57 6.82 -24.73
N PRO A 577 -3.81 7.06 -25.18
CA PRO A 577 -4.41 8.39 -25.12
C PRO A 577 -4.65 8.88 -23.67
N ARG A 578 -4.85 7.96 -22.69
CA ARG A 578 -5.06 8.33 -21.28
C ARG A 578 -3.76 8.79 -20.65
N LEU A 579 -2.66 8.09 -20.92
CA LEU A 579 -1.35 8.50 -20.43
C LEU A 579 -0.90 9.82 -21.07
N ILE A 580 -1.13 10.00 -22.37
CA ILE A 580 -0.87 11.27 -23.08
C ILE A 580 -1.70 12.40 -22.48
N ALA A 581 -2.97 12.16 -22.15
CA ALA A 581 -3.85 13.16 -21.56
C ALA A 581 -3.35 13.67 -20.20
N VAL A 582 -2.92 12.77 -19.30
CA VAL A 582 -2.37 13.19 -18.01
C VAL A 582 -1.02 13.91 -18.15
N VAL A 583 -0.16 13.52 -19.11
CA VAL A 583 1.09 14.23 -19.40
C VAL A 583 0.81 15.67 -19.85
N LYS A 584 -0.13 15.86 -20.76
CA LYS A 584 -0.54 17.20 -21.22
C LYS A 584 -1.16 18.01 -20.09
N ALA A 585 -2.11 17.42 -19.34
CA ALA A 585 -2.80 18.12 -18.25
C ALA A 585 -1.81 18.59 -17.15
N ALA A 586 -0.82 17.77 -16.80
CA ALA A 586 0.21 18.16 -15.84
C ALA A 586 1.11 19.29 -16.38
N ALA A 587 1.51 19.22 -17.64
CA ALA A 587 2.34 20.24 -18.29
C ALA A 587 1.59 21.57 -18.40
N ASP A 588 0.33 21.56 -18.83
CA ASP A 588 -0.51 22.75 -18.98
C ASP A 588 -0.73 23.44 -17.63
N ALA A 589 -1.13 22.71 -16.60
CA ALA A 589 -1.35 23.24 -15.26
C ALA A 589 -0.05 23.75 -14.60
N ALA A 590 1.08 23.10 -14.90
CA ALA A 590 2.40 23.56 -14.45
C ALA A 590 2.92 24.76 -15.22
N GLN A 591 2.27 25.19 -16.31
CA GLN A 591 2.75 26.20 -17.24
C GLN A 591 4.16 25.82 -17.76
N TRP A 592 4.26 24.62 -18.33
CA TRP A 592 5.53 24.04 -18.73
C TRP A 592 6.30 24.93 -19.72
N ASP A 593 7.52 25.30 -19.34
CA ASP A 593 8.46 26.01 -20.23
C ASP A 593 9.09 25.01 -21.22
N ALA A 594 8.56 24.96 -22.44
CA ALA A 594 8.98 24.01 -23.47
C ALA A 594 10.38 24.31 -23.97
N ARG A 595 11.37 23.58 -23.46
CA ARG A 595 12.78 23.65 -23.82
C ARG A 595 13.51 22.38 -23.44
N PRO A 596 14.68 22.10 -24.03
CA PRO A 596 15.57 21.05 -23.53
C PRO A 596 16.05 21.30 -22.10
N SER A 597 16.44 20.22 -21.41
CA SER A 597 17.18 20.21 -20.14
C SER A 597 18.64 19.80 -20.39
N PRO A 598 19.64 20.29 -19.62
CA PRO A 598 19.49 21.19 -18.48
C PRO A 598 19.29 22.66 -18.90
N ARG A 599 18.78 23.45 -17.96
CA ARG A 599 18.68 24.90 -18.12
C ARG A 599 20.11 25.52 -18.17
N PRO A 600 20.36 26.55 -19.01
CA PRO A 600 21.60 27.29 -18.99
C PRO A 600 21.89 27.87 -17.60
N LYS A 601 23.07 27.58 -17.04
CA LYS A 601 23.44 27.97 -15.68
C LYS A 601 23.77 29.45 -15.57
N ASN A 602 23.25 30.12 -14.55
CA ASN A 602 23.81 31.35 -14.05
C ASN A 602 24.81 31.02 -12.92
N VAL A 603 26.10 30.94 -13.23
CA VAL A 603 27.17 30.54 -12.30
C VAL A 603 27.35 31.46 -11.08
N ARG A 604 26.67 32.62 -11.05
CA ARG A 604 26.70 33.51 -9.88
C ARG A 604 25.74 33.10 -8.77
N ASN A 605 24.71 32.32 -9.11
CA ASN A 605 23.72 31.87 -8.14
C ASN A 605 24.21 30.61 -7.43
N ARG A 606 24.18 30.61 -6.10
CA ARG A 606 24.46 29.42 -5.27
C ARG A 606 23.26 28.49 -5.10
N VAL A 607 22.09 28.96 -5.40
CA VAL A 607 20.84 28.17 -5.45
C VAL A 607 20.33 28.20 -6.88
N LEU A 608 20.10 27.02 -7.45
CA LEU A 608 19.61 26.86 -8.81
C LEU A 608 18.23 26.20 -8.79
N SER A 609 17.29 26.79 -9.49
CA SER A 609 15.94 26.27 -9.67
C SER A 609 15.84 25.41 -10.92
N GLY A 610 15.07 24.33 -10.84
CA GLY A 610 14.80 23.42 -11.94
C GLY A 610 13.40 22.87 -11.95
N ARG A 611 13.02 22.32 -13.10
CA ARG A 611 11.75 21.59 -13.29
C ARG A 611 11.99 20.22 -13.89
N GLY A 612 11.16 19.24 -13.51
CA GLY A 612 11.26 17.88 -14.05
C GLY A 612 9.89 17.24 -14.19
N ILE A 613 9.72 16.38 -15.16
CA ILE A 613 8.49 15.64 -15.38
C ILE A 613 8.74 14.14 -15.34
N ALA A 614 7.76 13.39 -14.84
CA ALA A 614 7.68 11.94 -14.95
C ALA A 614 6.24 11.51 -15.18
N CYS A 615 6.03 10.35 -15.81
CA CYS A 615 4.70 9.80 -16.02
C CYS A 615 4.70 8.27 -15.85
N VAL A 616 3.51 7.69 -15.61
CA VAL A 616 3.35 6.25 -15.46
C VAL A 616 1.97 5.78 -15.85
N ASP A 617 1.91 4.66 -16.55
CA ASP A 617 0.79 3.73 -16.53
C ASP A 617 1.01 2.77 -15.36
N TYR A 618 0.30 2.98 -14.27
CA TYR A 618 0.47 2.23 -13.05
C TYR A 618 -0.10 0.80 -13.19
N GLU A 619 0.71 -0.21 -12.92
CA GLU A 619 0.35 -1.64 -12.99
C GLU A 619 -0.21 -2.10 -14.35
N GLY A 620 0.12 -1.41 -15.43
CA GLY A 620 -0.37 -1.76 -16.76
C GLY A 620 -1.88 -1.57 -16.92
N GLY A 621 -2.36 -0.36 -16.66
CA GLY A 621 -3.75 0.06 -16.83
C GLY A 621 -4.56 0.21 -15.54
N ASN A 622 -3.92 0.21 -14.37
CA ASN A 622 -4.61 0.40 -13.08
C ASN A 622 -4.45 1.83 -12.52
N GLY A 623 -4.38 2.81 -13.39
CA GLY A 623 -4.29 4.23 -13.08
C GLY A 623 -3.18 4.92 -13.85
N TYR A 624 -3.36 6.19 -14.15
CA TYR A 624 -2.40 6.99 -14.91
C TYR A 624 -2.02 8.22 -14.11
N ALA A 625 -0.75 8.58 -14.13
CA ALA A 625 -0.28 9.83 -13.53
C ALA A 625 0.85 10.46 -14.34
N ALA A 626 0.88 11.79 -14.33
CA ALA A 626 2.05 12.56 -14.69
C ALA A 626 2.26 13.66 -13.66
N LEU A 627 3.51 13.93 -13.30
CA LEU A 627 3.86 14.89 -12.26
C LEU A 627 5.00 15.79 -12.73
N VAL A 628 4.79 17.10 -12.59
CA VAL A 628 5.83 18.13 -12.74
C VAL A 628 6.29 18.56 -11.36
N ALA A 629 7.59 18.44 -11.11
CA ALA A 629 8.25 18.92 -9.91
C ALA A 629 9.00 20.24 -10.19
N HIS A 630 8.85 21.21 -9.30
CA HIS A 630 9.69 22.40 -9.21
C HIS A 630 10.48 22.35 -7.91
N LEU A 631 11.77 22.65 -7.98
CA LEU A 631 12.66 22.59 -6.81
C LEU A 631 13.84 23.53 -6.93
N ASP A 632 14.46 23.78 -5.81
CA ASP A 632 15.74 24.48 -5.68
C ASP A 632 16.85 23.53 -5.21
N VAL A 633 18.05 23.70 -5.74
CA VAL A 633 19.25 22.96 -5.34
C VAL A 633 20.30 23.96 -4.82
N ASN A 634 20.70 23.79 -3.58
CA ASN A 634 21.79 24.58 -3.00
C ASN A 634 23.14 23.91 -3.35
N LEU A 635 23.96 24.60 -4.13
CA LEU A 635 25.23 24.08 -4.64
C LEU A 635 26.31 23.94 -3.58
N ASP A 636 26.22 24.65 -2.45
CA ASP A 636 27.18 24.59 -1.35
C ASP A 636 26.90 23.43 -0.40
N THR A 637 25.61 23.19 -0.13
CA THR A 637 25.19 22.21 0.86
C THR A 637 24.71 20.91 0.25
N GLY A 638 24.35 20.90 -1.04
CA GLY A 638 23.71 19.77 -1.71
C GLY A 638 22.23 19.55 -1.31
N VAL A 639 21.66 20.46 -0.52
CA VAL A 639 20.25 20.36 -0.12
C VAL A 639 19.35 20.60 -1.32
N VAL A 640 18.40 19.69 -1.51
CA VAL A 640 17.34 19.77 -2.50
C VAL A 640 16.05 20.18 -1.79
N HIS A 641 15.41 21.23 -2.25
CA HIS A 641 14.18 21.76 -1.69
C HIS A 641 13.07 21.81 -2.75
N PRO A 642 12.18 20.81 -2.80
CA PRO A 642 10.98 20.88 -3.63
C PRO A 642 10.06 22.02 -3.17
N THR A 643 9.63 22.85 -4.13
CA THR A 643 8.81 24.04 -3.85
C THR A 643 7.36 23.86 -4.29
N ARG A 644 7.13 23.15 -5.42
CA ARG A 644 5.81 22.92 -5.97
C ARG A 644 5.76 21.62 -6.77
N PHE A 645 4.66 20.89 -6.61
CA PHE A 645 4.30 19.77 -7.47
C PHE A 645 2.97 20.03 -8.16
N VAL A 646 2.89 19.71 -9.45
CA VAL A 646 1.63 19.68 -10.22
C VAL A 646 1.46 18.25 -10.71
N VAL A 647 0.40 17.60 -10.27
CA VAL A 647 0.12 16.21 -10.63
C VAL A 647 -1.20 16.09 -11.35
N ALA A 648 -1.19 15.47 -12.53
CA ALA A 648 -2.40 15.03 -13.21
C ALA A 648 -2.60 13.54 -13.02
N MET A 649 -3.84 13.14 -12.68
CA MET A 649 -4.19 11.73 -12.47
C MET A 649 -5.48 11.38 -13.20
N ASP A 650 -5.52 10.16 -13.73
CA ASP A 650 -6.70 9.51 -14.25
C ASP A 650 -6.89 8.15 -13.56
N CYS A 651 -7.93 8.05 -12.75
CA CYS A 651 -8.37 6.83 -12.11
C CYS A 651 -9.80 6.40 -12.57
N GLY A 652 -10.26 6.93 -13.69
CA GLY A 652 -11.64 6.77 -14.15
C GLY A 652 -12.64 7.57 -13.31
N PRO A 653 -13.87 7.08 -13.15
CA PRO A 653 -14.89 7.76 -12.34
C PRO A 653 -14.45 7.95 -10.90
N ILE A 654 -14.52 9.17 -10.38
CA ILE A 654 -14.08 9.52 -9.04
C ILE A 654 -15.24 9.32 -8.05
N SER A 655 -15.07 8.43 -7.08
CA SER A 655 -16.08 8.17 -6.05
C SER A 655 -16.16 9.30 -5.01
N ASN A 656 -15.00 9.78 -4.53
CA ASN A 656 -14.87 10.87 -3.56
C ASN A 656 -13.69 11.77 -3.92
N PRO A 657 -13.94 12.98 -4.48
CA PRO A 657 -12.88 13.90 -4.87
C PRO A 657 -11.98 14.36 -3.71
N ASP A 658 -12.54 14.56 -2.51
CA ASP A 658 -11.78 14.95 -1.32
C ASP A 658 -10.84 13.83 -0.88
N GLY A 659 -11.34 12.59 -0.86
CA GLY A 659 -10.52 11.42 -0.57
C GLY A 659 -9.42 11.19 -1.60
N LEU A 660 -9.71 11.37 -2.89
CA LEU A 660 -8.71 11.23 -3.96
C LEU A 660 -7.61 12.28 -3.84
N LYS A 661 -7.97 13.53 -3.57
CA LYS A 661 -7.01 14.62 -3.35
C LYS A 661 -6.08 14.30 -2.17
N ASN A 662 -6.64 13.90 -1.02
CA ASN A 662 -5.85 13.51 0.16
C ASN A 662 -4.88 12.35 -0.14
N GLN A 663 -5.31 11.34 -0.90
CA GLN A 663 -4.43 10.23 -1.30
C GLN A 663 -3.31 10.65 -2.24
N THR A 664 -3.61 11.57 -3.15
CA THR A 664 -2.66 12.11 -4.12
C THR A 664 -1.59 12.94 -3.42
N GLU A 665 -1.99 13.91 -2.61
CA GLU A 665 -1.09 14.78 -1.83
C GLU A 665 -0.23 13.95 -0.86
N GLY A 666 -0.85 13.07 -0.06
CA GLY A 666 -0.14 12.21 0.88
C GLY A 666 0.84 11.25 0.21
N GLY A 667 0.54 10.79 -1.01
CA GLY A 667 1.47 9.99 -1.83
C GLY A 667 2.72 10.76 -2.22
N ILE A 668 2.55 11.99 -2.71
CA ILE A 668 3.65 12.87 -3.12
C ILE A 668 4.53 13.22 -1.91
N LEU A 669 3.94 13.68 -0.81
CA LEU A 669 4.71 14.07 0.38
C LEU A 669 5.49 12.89 0.99
N GLN A 670 4.90 11.69 1.00
CA GLN A 670 5.61 10.48 1.41
C GLN A 670 6.77 10.16 0.46
N ALA A 671 6.60 10.35 -0.85
CA ALA A 671 7.68 10.13 -1.82
C ALA A 671 8.78 11.17 -1.71
N VAL A 672 8.49 12.41 -1.32
CA VAL A 672 9.52 13.43 -1.04
C VAL A 672 10.45 12.94 0.06
N SER A 673 9.90 12.44 1.18
CA SER A 673 10.69 11.85 2.26
C SER A 673 11.56 10.69 1.77
N ARG A 674 10.96 9.73 1.07
CA ARG A 674 11.66 8.56 0.50
C ARG A 674 12.73 8.94 -0.50
N SER A 675 12.52 10.00 -1.27
CA SER A 675 13.48 10.44 -2.29
C SER A 675 14.65 11.20 -1.73
N LEU A 676 14.49 11.89 -0.61
CA LEU A 676 15.49 12.82 -0.09
C LEU A 676 16.29 12.28 1.09
N VAL A 677 15.70 11.41 1.93
CA VAL A 677 16.33 11.06 3.21
C VAL A 677 16.21 9.60 3.63
N GLU A 678 15.18 8.85 3.18
CA GLU A 678 14.87 7.53 3.77
C GLU A 678 15.75 6.42 3.18
N GLU A 679 16.45 5.70 4.05
CA GLU A 679 17.27 4.55 3.71
C GLU A 679 17.46 3.66 4.93
N VAL A 680 17.27 2.34 4.77
CA VAL A 680 17.64 1.35 5.80
C VAL A 680 19.17 1.23 5.84
N THR A 681 19.71 1.35 7.04
CA THR A 681 21.15 1.17 7.28
C THR A 681 21.40 -0.07 8.13
N TRP A 682 22.58 -0.70 7.94
CA TRP A 682 22.99 -1.88 8.70
C TRP A 682 24.51 -1.92 8.88
N ASP A 683 24.95 -2.66 9.88
CA ASP A 683 26.34 -3.04 10.08
C ASP A 683 26.58 -4.49 9.59
N ASN A 684 27.66 -5.13 9.98
CA ASN A 684 27.95 -6.51 9.59
C ASN A 684 27.06 -7.58 10.27
N ARG A 685 26.08 -7.19 11.09
CA ARG A 685 25.24 -8.11 11.87
C ARG A 685 23.75 -7.84 11.77
N HIS A 686 23.32 -6.57 11.79
CA HIS A 686 21.91 -6.22 11.93
C HIS A 686 21.59 -4.83 11.35
N ILE A 687 20.29 -4.58 11.20
CA ILE A 687 19.78 -3.24 10.84
C ILE A 687 20.10 -2.28 11.98
N THR A 688 20.67 -1.12 11.65
CA THR A 688 21.02 -0.03 12.58
C THR A 688 20.01 1.11 12.60
N SER A 689 19.16 1.22 11.57
CA SER A 689 18.03 2.15 11.53
C SER A 689 16.83 1.54 12.23
N VAL A 690 16.75 1.69 13.56
CA VAL A 690 15.78 0.98 14.43
C VAL A 690 14.79 1.90 15.13
N ASP A 691 14.90 3.21 14.94
CA ASP A 691 14.02 4.23 15.52
C ASP A 691 14.06 5.51 14.68
N TRP A 692 13.30 6.53 15.08
CA TRP A 692 13.23 7.80 14.35
C TRP A 692 14.48 8.66 14.43
N GLU A 693 15.43 8.34 15.33
CA GLU A 693 16.73 8.99 15.37
C GLU A 693 17.68 8.39 14.33
N THR A 694 17.63 7.10 14.13
CA THR A 694 18.53 6.35 13.24
C THR A 694 17.93 6.11 11.84
N TYR A 695 16.62 5.97 11.70
CA TYR A 695 15.91 5.99 10.41
C TYR A 695 15.40 7.40 10.13
N LYS A 696 16.10 8.10 9.23
CA LYS A 696 15.74 9.48 8.90
C LYS A 696 14.49 9.54 8.03
N SER A 697 13.62 10.47 8.36
CA SER A 697 12.44 10.87 7.56
C SER A 697 12.35 12.40 7.56
N LEU A 698 11.48 12.99 6.78
CA LEU A 698 11.18 14.41 6.92
C LEU A 698 10.49 14.67 8.26
N TYR A 699 10.97 15.67 8.97
CA TYR A 699 10.41 16.08 10.25
C TYR A 699 9.37 17.19 10.09
N LEU A 700 8.71 17.54 11.18
CA LEU A 700 7.62 18.51 11.18
C LEU A 700 8.06 19.94 10.81
N ASP A 701 9.34 20.25 10.99
CA ASP A 701 9.96 21.54 10.63
C ASP A 701 10.34 21.65 9.14
N TYR A 702 10.12 20.58 8.35
CA TYR A 702 10.35 20.62 6.90
C TYR A 702 9.32 21.53 6.22
N ASP A 703 9.79 22.47 5.41
CA ASP A 703 8.92 23.33 4.61
C ASP A 703 8.28 22.54 3.46
N MET A 704 7.01 22.20 3.64
CA MET A 704 6.28 21.32 2.73
C MET A 704 5.98 22.03 1.41
N PRO A 705 6.24 21.37 0.26
CA PRO A 705 5.94 21.94 -1.04
C PRO A 705 4.43 22.07 -1.28
N ALA A 706 4.04 23.05 -2.11
CA ALA A 706 2.69 23.14 -2.61
C ALA A 706 2.38 21.96 -3.55
N VAL A 707 1.21 21.34 -3.40
CA VAL A 707 0.74 20.26 -4.28
C VAL A 707 -0.56 20.67 -4.95
N GLU A 708 -0.54 20.73 -6.28
CA GLU A 708 -1.69 21.02 -7.12
C GLU A 708 -2.13 19.74 -7.84
N CYS A 709 -3.40 19.34 -7.66
CA CYS A 709 -3.97 18.12 -8.23
C CYS A 709 -4.91 18.46 -9.39
N VAL A 710 -4.71 17.82 -10.53
CA VAL A 710 -5.57 17.86 -11.72
C VAL A 710 -6.12 16.47 -11.95
N PHE A 711 -7.44 16.32 -11.97
CA PHE A 711 -8.07 15.03 -12.22
C PHE A 711 -8.66 14.98 -13.63
N VAL A 712 -8.16 14.03 -14.42
CA VAL A 712 -8.65 13.74 -15.77
C VAL A 712 -9.67 12.62 -15.63
N THR A 713 -10.90 12.87 -16.07
CA THR A 713 -12.03 11.94 -15.90
C THR A 713 -12.65 11.59 -17.24
N PRO A 714 -12.06 10.64 -17.99
CA PRO A 714 -12.65 10.21 -19.27
C PRO A 714 -13.99 9.49 -19.03
N GLU A 715 -14.94 9.68 -19.93
CA GLU A 715 -16.23 9.01 -19.88
C GLU A 715 -16.15 7.55 -20.34
N GLY A 716 -17.04 6.72 -19.81
CA GLY A 716 -17.22 5.34 -20.27
C GLY A 716 -16.10 4.36 -19.88
N VAL A 717 -15.19 4.75 -19.00
CA VAL A 717 -14.10 3.88 -18.52
C VAL A 717 -14.40 3.32 -17.13
N PRO A 718 -13.82 2.15 -16.76
CA PRO A 718 -13.99 1.60 -15.43
C PRO A 718 -13.22 2.42 -14.38
N ALA A 719 -13.62 2.29 -13.12
CA ALA A 719 -12.85 2.81 -11.98
C ALA A 719 -11.52 2.08 -11.86
N LEU A 720 -10.45 2.83 -11.64
CA LEU A 720 -9.08 2.33 -11.47
C LEU A 720 -8.55 2.65 -10.08
N GLY A 721 -7.31 2.24 -9.80
CA GLY A 721 -6.62 2.50 -8.55
C GLY A 721 -6.12 3.93 -8.43
N ALA A 722 -6.07 4.44 -7.20
CA ALA A 722 -5.64 5.81 -6.93
C ALA A 722 -4.68 5.94 -5.74
N GLY A 723 -4.57 4.91 -4.90
CA GLY A 723 -3.84 5.00 -3.64
C GLY A 723 -2.31 5.03 -3.76
N GLU A 724 -1.76 4.58 -4.90
CA GLU A 724 -0.31 4.38 -5.07
C GLU A 724 0.25 5.06 -6.32
N THR A 725 -0.60 5.62 -7.18
CA THR A 725 -0.19 6.12 -8.50
C THR A 725 0.69 7.37 -8.40
N SER A 726 0.32 8.34 -7.56
CA SER A 726 1.06 9.62 -7.42
C SER A 726 2.45 9.46 -6.81
N ILE A 727 2.61 8.55 -5.83
CA ILE A 727 3.91 8.30 -5.19
C ILE A 727 4.93 7.75 -6.18
N THR A 728 4.46 7.03 -7.20
CA THR A 728 5.29 6.28 -8.15
C THR A 728 6.16 7.19 -9.02
N VAL A 729 5.62 8.32 -9.46
CA VAL A 729 6.31 9.26 -10.39
C VAL A 729 7.18 10.29 -9.69
N THR A 730 6.99 10.48 -8.39
CA THR A 730 7.60 11.60 -7.65
C THR A 730 9.13 11.54 -7.60
N PRO A 731 9.80 10.41 -7.31
CA PRO A 731 11.26 10.36 -7.26
C PRO A 731 11.93 10.71 -8.60
N ALA A 732 11.34 10.23 -9.70
CA ALA A 732 11.85 10.51 -11.03
C ALA A 732 11.69 11.99 -11.40
N ALA A 733 10.54 12.60 -11.12
CA ALA A 733 10.32 14.01 -11.37
C ALA A 733 11.29 14.89 -10.58
N ILE A 734 11.58 14.55 -9.32
CA ILE A 734 12.61 15.22 -8.49
C ILE A 734 13.99 15.04 -9.13
N GLY A 735 14.41 13.82 -9.49
CA GLY A 735 15.69 13.54 -10.13
C GLY A 735 15.89 14.32 -11.45
N ASN A 736 14.85 14.39 -12.27
CA ASN A 736 14.83 15.13 -13.52
C ASN A 736 14.90 16.67 -13.31
N ALA A 737 14.24 17.16 -12.25
CA ALA A 737 14.31 18.58 -11.88
C ALA A 737 15.69 18.98 -11.35
N ILE A 738 16.37 18.10 -10.59
CA ILE A 738 17.77 18.33 -10.17
C ILE A 738 18.67 18.41 -11.40
N PHE A 739 18.48 17.53 -12.39
CA PHE A 739 19.25 17.61 -13.63
C PHE A 739 18.97 18.90 -14.40
N ASP A 740 17.72 19.32 -14.51
CA ASP A 740 17.36 20.57 -15.18
C ASP A 740 18.04 21.78 -14.51
N ALA A 741 18.06 21.83 -13.16
CA ALA A 741 18.71 22.88 -12.41
C ALA A 741 20.23 22.88 -12.56
N THR A 742 20.85 21.71 -12.54
CA THR A 742 22.30 21.60 -12.27
C THR A 742 23.11 20.94 -13.38
N GLY A 743 22.48 20.17 -14.27
CA GLY A 743 23.14 19.31 -15.24
C GLY A 743 23.78 18.05 -14.64
N ALA A 744 23.60 17.80 -13.34
CA ALA A 744 24.07 16.60 -12.67
C ALA A 744 22.99 15.52 -12.63
N ARG A 745 23.33 14.28 -13.00
CA ARG A 745 22.40 13.14 -12.92
C ARG A 745 22.57 12.40 -11.60
N LEU A 746 21.48 12.24 -10.88
CA LEU A 746 21.39 11.42 -9.69
C LEU A 746 20.73 10.08 -10.05
N ARG A 747 21.45 8.99 -9.87
CA ARG A 747 21.00 7.64 -10.22
C ARG A 747 20.89 6.71 -9.00
N THR A 748 21.13 7.24 -7.81
CA THR A 748 21.03 6.54 -6.52
C THR A 748 20.09 7.29 -5.60
N ALA A 749 18.97 6.69 -5.22
CA ALA A 749 18.07 7.19 -4.18
C ALA A 749 18.58 6.77 -2.78
N PRO A 750 18.28 7.53 -1.71
CA PRO A 750 17.72 8.87 -1.69
C PRO A 750 18.75 9.94 -2.12
N PHE A 751 18.26 11.11 -2.52
CA PHE A 751 19.10 12.23 -2.96
C PHE A 751 19.61 13.04 -1.77
N ILE A 752 20.31 12.35 -0.84
CA ILE A 752 20.91 13.01 0.33
C ILE A 752 21.95 14.06 -0.10
N PRO A 753 22.18 15.11 0.70
CA PRO A 753 23.07 16.20 0.35
C PRO A 753 24.45 15.75 -0.14
N GLN A 754 25.04 14.74 0.48
CA GLN A 754 26.35 14.23 0.07
C GLN A 754 26.33 13.64 -1.35
N ARG A 755 25.30 12.83 -1.71
CA ARG A 755 25.16 12.27 -3.06
C ARG A 755 24.95 13.36 -4.12
N VAL A 756 24.21 14.42 -3.76
CA VAL A 756 24.02 15.59 -4.64
C VAL A 756 25.35 16.31 -4.88
N LEU A 757 26.13 16.58 -3.83
CA LEU A 757 27.44 17.21 -3.96
C LEU A 757 28.43 16.38 -4.80
N ASP A 758 28.43 15.07 -4.63
CA ASP A 758 29.29 14.17 -5.41
C ASP A 758 28.90 14.16 -6.90
N ALA A 759 27.61 14.16 -7.20
CA ALA A 759 27.11 14.29 -8.59
C ALA A 759 27.47 15.64 -9.22
N LEU A 760 27.37 16.73 -8.45
CA LEU A 760 27.77 18.09 -8.90
C LEU A 760 29.27 18.16 -9.24
N ARG A 761 30.12 17.57 -8.41
CA ARG A 761 31.56 17.48 -8.65
C ARG A 761 31.89 16.69 -9.92
N SER A 762 31.26 15.54 -10.09
CA SER A 762 31.40 14.67 -11.27
C SER A 762 30.97 15.37 -12.56
N ALA A 763 29.89 16.11 -12.55
CA ALA A 763 29.40 16.88 -13.69
C ALA A 763 30.33 18.03 -14.07
N SER A 764 30.97 18.67 -13.07
CA SER A 764 31.95 19.75 -13.26
C SER A 764 33.29 19.25 -13.82
N GLY A 765 33.76 18.08 -13.38
CA GLY A 765 34.99 17.43 -13.88
C GLY A 765 34.87 16.94 -15.33
N ALA A 766 33.73 16.43 -15.72
CA ALA A 766 33.48 16.01 -17.12
C ALA A 766 33.43 17.20 -18.10
N GLY A 767 33.11 18.41 -17.63
CA GLY A 767 33.19 19.64 -18.42
C GLY A 767 34.60 20.13 -18.66
N ALA A 768 35.53 19.92 -17.71
CA ALA A 768 36.92 20.32 -17.83
C ALA A 768 37.70 19.45 -18.83
N THR A 769 37.36 18.18 -18.99
CA THR A 769 38.01 17.25 -19.92
C THR A 769 37.57 17.45 -21.40
N ARG A 770 36.50 18.22 -21.67
CA ARG A 770 36.07 18.56 -23.02
C ARG A 770 36.57 19.92 -23.54
N LEU A 771 37.32 20.66 -22.73
CA LEU A 771 37.92 21.94 -23.08
C LEU A 771 39.49 21.89 -23.07
N ALA A 772 40.07 20.72 -22.93
CA ALA A 772 41.48 20.40 -23.19
C ALA A 772 41.57 19.40 -24.42
#